data_b427bf67290bbb3a94d273374faed3b3
#
_entry.id   b427bf67290bbb3a94d273374faed3b3
#
_cell.length_a   1.000
_cell.length_b   1.000
_cell.length_c   1.000
_cell.angle_alpha   90.00
_cell.angle_beta   90.00
_cell.angle_gamma   90.00
#
_symmetry.space_group_name_H-M   'P 1'
#
loop_
_entity.id
_entity.type
_entity.pdbx_description
1 polymer ?
#
loop_
_entity_poly.entity_id
_entity_poly.type
_entity_poly.pdbx_seq_one_letter_code
_entity_poly.pdbx_strand_id
1 'polypeptide(L)'
;MNNNLSTIRFKTRNCGGISSNTKSVVAKRRALFNSIRHTSDITILTETKFKKSELDTYQREWGSGMLASCTPEVRAQAGVAILFRKGLAVTTLGEGNDRNGRVVWSLVEINTKKLLIIGIYAPSKDDDPKFFKDDVFPILAKADYDHVILGGDWNLGMDENLDYWGYKTTDSVRPKSRSELHKNIEHYELLDIYRELHPIGCDKTWRLWNKNQRKNDKEARLDYFIVDAGLASYVQLIGVSAPFTSDFDHRPVIMNIDFNKVKRGPGYWKFNNSMLSEADFLRKVREQIAWTLSEYQDTATHETPPLSVHEILCMTPAQQSEINLTINPHQFLEFLLFSIKGVARKHGKEKKANLLTRKERSEDQLRKESKVHDALLKRIRSDPPNGDTEEAFFISKNKISVLQKELFDIDTHINEGAYIRCGAKWKCESEAPSRVFFQCEKWKGQQRYMGIIEVDGDEPGTTRQVINQPEIESEIRTFYANLYKERPTTNTDTDLRGFMGDIGYNEFQNSARKKTSDTLYSAMSENISSDEVLQAIKHGKHGVAPGISGFSREFYQAFGEDLIGFIMKYIQFSEQIGILSDNQRIGVITLLPKGKKDKKSLKNWRPITLLSTLYKVISGVIGNRFKKFLPEIIGLGQEGFVDGRYMGEVTRLLYDTIHDAYSTKGKKGVIMSIDFEKAFDSVSFSFMEKVIETAGFPKIMQTWVKILLKGFKSHINHAGNLLKLIELGRGARQGDPIASILFVLSIEILLIAIRNNPKIEPYVLERPVIGKPIKTKVGAYADDVNIIMPRSEKSIKEVVSTLDKFEILAGLKVNKDKTQMLRIGKGATSDKILCNDLGLKWVTRLKVLGVNLSAAPHEMMENLDEKISEIESLLNNFTYRNITVYGRIRVVKAIALSKVTHLIQIIPNPPPTQILKLQRIQGDGRPKTESLTGGSGAVRLRGQAKFEVIVQWR
;
A
#
# COMPACT_ATOMS: atom_id res chain seq x y z
N MET A 1 10.46 21.33 17.42
CA MET A 1 9.36 20.49 16.86
C MET A 1 9.04 21.00 15.46
N ASN A 2 9.79 20.53 14.46
CA ASN A 2 9.53 20.89 13.06
C ASN A 2 8.44 19.97 12.51
N ASN A 3 7.18 20.36 12.63
CA ASN A 3 6.08 19.74 11.90
C ASN A 3 6.08 20.26 10.46
N ASN A 4 6.93 19.72 9.60
CA ASN A 4 6.76 19.87 8.15
C ASN A 4 5.48 19.11 7.76
N LEU A 5 4.36 19.83 7.73
CA LEU A 5 3.08 19.32 7.22
C LEU A 5 3.23 19.11 5.71
N SER A 6 3.29 17.88 5.26
CA SER A 6 3.34 17.54 3.83
C SER A 6 2.07 17.99 3.08
N THR A 7 0.95 18.04 3.77
CA THR A 7 -0.36 18.41 3.20
C THR A 7 -0.95 19.58 3.95
N ILE A 8 -1.34 20.62 3.22
CA ILE A 8 -2.03 21.81 3.73
C ILE A 8 -3.51 21.70 3.38
N ARG A 9 -4.36 21.83 4.38
CA ARG A 9 -5.81 21.73 4.24
C ARG A 9 -6.43 23.12 4.20
N PHE A 10 -6.96 23.48 3.05
CA PHE A 10 -7.73 24.70 2.85
C PHE A 10 -9.22 24.45 3.03
N LYS A 11 -9.93 25.45 3.55
CA LYS A 11 -11.39 25.43 3.65
C LYS A 11 -11.93 26.81 3.31
N THR A 12 -13.04 26.89 2.58
CA THR A 12 -13.83 28.11 2.51
C THR A 12 -15.26 27.85 2.98
N ARG A 13 -15.85 28.83 3.64
CA ARG A 13 -17.23 28.74 4.15
C ARG A 13 -17.85 30.12 4.34
N ASN A 14 -19.06 30.32 3.80
CA ASN A 14 -19.92 31.42 4.19
C ASN A 14 -20.54 31.12 5.56
N CYS A 15 -20.47 32.05 6.52
CA CYS A 15 -20.90 31.88 7.90
C CYS A 15 -22.24 32.55 8.22
N GLY A 16 -22.82 33.31 7.30
CA GLY A 16 -24.13 33.98 7.49
C GLY A 16 -24.15 34.92 8.67
N GLY A 17 -23.02 35.58 8.98
CA GLY A 17 -22.91 36.52 10.13
C GLY A 17 -22.59 35.82 11.47
N ILE A 18 -21.43 36.15 12.03
CA ILE A 18 -20.95 35.66 13.34
C ILE A 18 -20.41 36.76 14.25
N SER A 19 -20.70 38.02 13.96
CA SER A 19 -20.15 39.19 14.69
C SER A 19 -20.91 39.58 15.94
N SER A 20 -22.21 39.26 16.04
CA SER A 20 -23.05 39.67 17.19
C SER A 20 -22.55 39.07 18.51
N ASN A 21 -22.71 39.85 19.59
CA ASN A 21 -22.35 39.44 20.94
C ASN A 21 -23.55 38.78 21.70
N THR A 22 -24.63 38.45 21.00
CA THR A 22 -25.73 37.64 21.58
C THR A 22 -25.23 36.26 21.92
N LYS A 23 -25.71 35.65 23.02
CA LYS A 23 -25.25 34.33 23.49
C LYS A 23 -25.30 33.25 22.41
N SER A 24 -26.35 33.28 21.56
CA SER A 24 -26.51 32.30 20.48
C SER A 24 -25.44 32.47 19.38
N VAL A 25 -25.15 33.70 18.95
CA VAL A 25 -24.13 33.96 17.92
C VAL A 25 -22.73 33.72 18.44
N VAL A 26 -22.43 34.04 19.69
CA VAL A 26 -21.16 33.72 20.35
C VAL A 26 -20.96 32.21 20.43
N ALA A 27 -22.02 31.45 20.79
CA ALA A 27 -21.94 29.99 20.79
C ALA A 27 -21.71 29.41 19.38
N LYS A 28 -22.44 29.91 18.37
CA LYS A 28 -22.26 29.56 16.95
C LYS A 28 -20.79 29.84 16.49
N ARG A 29 -20.25 31.02 16.80
CA ARG A 29 -18.87 31.41 16.44
C ARG A 29 -17.83 30.50 17.11
N ARG A 30 -17.97 30.21 18.40
CA ARG A 30 -17.08 29.31 19.13
C ARG A 30 -17.12 27.87 18.61
N ALA A 31 -18.32 27.36 18.33
CA ALA A 31 -18.49 26.04 17.73
C ALA A 31 -17.84 25.95 16.35
N LEU A 32 -18.01 26.97 15.50
CA LEU A 32 -17.38 27.09 14.21
C LEU A 32 -15.86 27.11 14.32
N PHE A 33 -15.29 27.97 15.18
CA PHE A 33 -13.85 28.08 15.40
C PHE A 33 -13.25 26.77 15.92
N ASN A 34 -13.90 26.09 16.84
CA ASN A 34 -13.47 24.79 17.32
C ASN A 34 -13.47 23.73 16.19
N SER A 35 -14.53 23.68 15.39
CA SER A 35 -14.58 22.77 14.25
C SER A 35 -13.45 23.03 13.24
N ILE A 36 -13.17 24.29 12.93
CA ILE A 36 -12.13 24.69 11.97
C ILE A 36 -10.74 24.29 12.48
N ARG A 37 -10.41 24.52 13.76
CA ARG A 37 -9.09 24.20 14.35
C ARG A 37 -8.68 22.74 14.13
N HIS A 38 -9.63 21.83 14.06
CA HIS A 38 -9.37 20.40 13.90
C HIS A 38 -9.44 19.91 12.43
N THR A 39 -10.12 20.68 11.55
CA THR A 39 -10.45 20.20 10.21
C THR A 39 -9.66 20.88 9.08
N SER A 40 -9.04 22.05 9.32
CA SER A 40 -8.31 22.79 8.29
C SER A 40 -7.07 23.50 8.87
N ASP A 41 -6.13 23.80 8.00
CA ASP A 41 -4.89 24.50 8.35
C ASP A 41 -5.01 25.99 8.00
N ILE A 42 -5.68 26.29 6.86
CA ILE A 42 -5.99 27.66 6.42
C ILE A 42 -7.47 27.70 6.05
N THR A 43 -8.19 28.67 6.61
CA THR A 43 -9.64 28.79 6.35
C THR A 43 -9.99 30.21 5.91
N ILE A 44 -10.78 30.30 4.85
CA ILE A 44 -11.39 31.54 4.36
C ILE A 44 -12.85 31.55 4.82
N LEU A 45 -13.20 32.50 5.64
CA LEU A 45 -14.57 32.73 6.06
C LEU A 45 -15.14 33.95 5.33
N THR A 46 -16.34 33.82 4.80
CA THR A 46 -17.08 34.91 4.13
C THR A 46 -18.36 35.24 4.90
N GLU A 47 -18.88 36.44 4.67
CA GLU A 47 -20.04 36.98 5.39
C GLU A 47 -19.88 36.94 6.93
N THR A 48 -18.66 37.24 7.40
CA THR A 48 -18.35 37.23 8.83
C THR A 48 -19.06 38.33 9.60
N LYS A 49 -19.35 39.48 8.94
CA LYS A 49 -19.89 40.72 9.48
C LYS A 49 -19.03 41.26 10.64
N PHE A 50 -17.74 40.99 10.66
CA PHE A 50 -16.82 41.49 11.68
C PHE A 50 -16.69 43.00 11.61
N LYS A 51 -16.75 43.62 12.77
CA LYS A 51 -16.54 45.08 12.93
C LYS A 51 -15.09 45.35 13.25
N LYS A 52 -14.55 46.46 12.71
CA LYS A 52 -13.16 46.87 12.97
C LYS A 52 -12.90 47.13 14.45
N SER A 53 -13.89 47.73 15.14
CA SER A 53 -13.80 48.01 16.58
C SER A 53 -13.71 46.78 17.50
N GLU A 54 -14.13 45.61 17.02
CA GLU A 54 -14.16 44.35 17.79
C GLU A 54 -13.16 43.32 17.30
N LEU A 55 -12.29 43.65 16.32
CA LEU A 55 -11.39 42.72 15.66
C LEU A 55 -10.46 42.01 16.63
N ASP A 56 -9.89 42.74 17.63
CA ASP A 56 -9.01 42.15 18.65
C ASP A 56 -9.69 41.08 19.50
N THR A 57 -11.01 41.23 19.69
CA THR A 57 -11.79 40.23 20.40
C THR A 57 -11.93 38.95 19.59
N TYR A 58 -12.20 39.04 18.28
CA TYR A 58 -12.29 37.87 17.40
C TYR A 58 -10.94 37.18 17.23
N GLN A 59 -9.85 37.94 17.15
CA GLN A 59 -8.49 37.40 17.07
C GLN A 59 -8.11 36.67 18.37
N ARG A 60 -8.46 37.19 19.56
CA ARG A 60 -8.26 36.50 20.84
C ARG A 60 -9.10 35.21 20.93
N GLU A 61 -10.36 35.23 20.48
CA GLU A 61 -11.20 34.03 20.47
C GLU A 61 -10.65 32.95 19.50
N TRP A 62 -10.07 33.34 18.37
CA TRP A 62 -9.42 32.40 17.48
C TRP A 62 -8.09 31.85 18.06
N GLY A 63 -7.30 32.71 18.68
CA GLY A 63 -6.08 32.34 19.41
C GLY A 63 -4.85 32.07 18.54
N SER A 64 -4.84 32.46 17.27
CA SER A 64 -3.68 32.40 16.35
C SER A 64 -3.83 33.42 15.21
N GLY A 65 -3.00 33.38 14.18
CA GLY A 65 -3.04 34.33 13.06
C GLY A 65 -4.42 34.43 12.41
N MET A 66 -4.97 35.60 12.36
CA MET A 66 -6.22 35.93 11.66
C MET A 66 -6.07 37.30 11.00
N LEU A 67 -6.33 37.34 9.70
CA LEU A 67 -6.44 38.56 8.90
C LEU A 67 -7.88 38.75 8.46
N ALA A 68 -8.44 39.94 8.56
CA ALA A 68 -9.81 40.17 8.17
C ALA A 68 -10.00 41.51 7.45
N SER A 69 -10.87 41.51 6.43
CA SER A 69 -11.49 42.70 5.89
C SER A 69 -12.86 42.88 6.56
N CYS A 70 -12.99 43.94 7.31
CA CYS A 70 -14.18 44.19 8.12
C CYS A 70 -15.25 44.93 7.33
N THR A 71 -16.50 44.66 7.66
CA THR A 71 -17.63 45.40 7.10
C THR A 71 -17.60 46.86 7.56
N PRO A 72 -18.05 47.82 6.74
CA PRO A 72 -18.28 49.22 7.19
C PRO A 72 -19.26 49.28 8.34
N GLU A 73 -19.00 50.11 9.35
CA GLU A 73 -19.81 50.19 10.61
C GLU A 73 -21.26 50.50 10.38
N VAL A 74 -21.59 51.22 9.32
CA VAL A 74 -22.95 51.68 8.98
C VAL A 74 -23.81 50.58 8.31
N ARG A 75 -23.23 49.59 7.66
CA ARG A 75 -23.95 48.47 6.99
C ARG A 75 -23.22 47.15 7.15
N ALA A 76 -23.56 46.37 8.11
CA ALA A 76 -22.97 45.06 8.36
C ALA A 76 -23.47 43.99 7.36
N GLN A 77 -23.01 44.07 6.10
CA GLN A 77 -23.47 43.18 5.02
C GLN A 77 -22.39 42.30 4.39
N ALA A 78 -21.12 42.49 4.78
CA ALA A 78 -19.97 41.76 4.21
C ALA A 78 -19.07 41.19 5.32
N GLY A 79 -17.82 41.11 5.08
CA GLY A 79 -16.77 40.61 5.99
C GLY A 79 -16.13 39.33 5.50
N VAL A 80 -14.81 39.38 5.27
CA VAL A 80 -14.00 38.23 4.86
C VAL A 80 -12.83 38.05 5.83
N ALA A 81 -12.50 36.83 6.20
CA ALA A 81 -11.33 36.56 7.05
C ALA A 81 -10.55 35.34 6.58
N ILE A 82 -9.22 35.43 6.66
CA ILE A 82 -8.29 34.28 6.50
C ILE A 82 -7.80 33.91 7.89
N LEU A 83 -7.96 32.65 8.26
CA LEU A 83 -7.59 32.11 9.55
C LEU A 83 -6.47 31.07 9.36
N PHE A 84 -5.37 31.23 10.07
CA PHE A 84 -4.27 30.27 10.11
C PHE A 84 -4.34 29.43 11.38
N ARG A 85 -4.18 28.12 11.27
CA ARG A 85 -4.20 27.22 12.43
C ARG A 85 -2.96 27.45 13.30
N LYS A 86 -3.14 27.44 14.61
CA LYS A 86 -2.03 27.53 15.58
C LYS A 86 -1.00 26.40 15.34
N GLY A 87 0.27 26.78 15.25
CA GLY A 87 1.38 25.84 15.00
C GLY A 87 1.58 25.46 13.53
N LEU A 88 0.86 26.07 12.59
CA LEU A 88 1.22 26.03 11.19
C LEU A 88 2.48 26.89 10.98
N ALA A 89 3.53 26.31 10.41
CA ALA A 89 4.75 27.03 10.07
C ALA A 89 4.50 27.91 8.83
N VAL A 90 4.15 29.16 9.05
CA VAL A 90 3.83 30.16 8.03
C VAL A 90 4.60 31.43 8.33
N THR A 91 5.28 31.97 7.34
CA THR A 91 5.88 33.31 7.38
C THR A 91 5.05 34.24 6.50
N THR A 92 4.45 35.29 7.07
CA THR A 92 3.73 36.30 6.32
C THR A 92 4.72 37.27 5.66
N LEU A 93 4.67 37.39 4.34
CA LEU A 93 5.52 38.29 3.54
C LEU A 93 4.82 39.61 3.17
N GLY A 94 3.49 39.58 3.13
CA GLY A 94 2.65 40.71 2.83
C GLY A 94 1.18 40.42 3.08
N GLU A 95 0.40 41.46 3.32
CA GLU A 95 -1.04 41.32 3.55
C GLU A 95 -1.77 42.61 3.19
N GLY A 96 -3.07 42.50 2.95
CA GLY A 96 -3.93 43.62 2.68
C GLY A 96 -5.39 43.30 2.62
N ASN A 97 -6.22 44.31 2.62
CA ASN A 97 -7.68 44.17 2.51
C ASN A 97 -8.30 45.38 1.79
N ASP A 98 -9.51 45.20 1.31
CA ASP A 98 -10.33 46.26 0.80
C ASP A 98 -11.03 47.04 1.94
N ARG A 99 -11.63 48.20 1.60
CA ARG A 99 -12.39 49.01 2.57
C ARG A 99 -13.85 48.57 2.72
N ASN A 100 -14.31 47.66 1.87
CA ASN A 100 -15.71 47.29 1.76
C ASN A 100 -16.03 45.97 2.45
N GLY A 101 -15.02 45.30 3.04
CA GLY A 101 -15.18 44.01 3.70
C GLY A 101 -15.36 42.83 2.73
N ARG A 102 -14.88 42.92 1.49
CA ARG A 102 -15.15 41.95 0.43
C ARG A 102 -13.92 41.20 -0.05
N VAL A 103 -12.74 41.75 0.14
CA VAL A 103 -11.49 41.15 -0.29
C VAL A 103 -10.44 41.26 0.84
N VAL A 104 -9.76 40.16 1.10
CA VAL A 104 -8.61 40.09 2.01
C VAL A 104 -7.56 39.18 1.37
N TRP A 105 -6.29 39.58 1.44
CA TRP A 105 -5.23 38.76 0.90
C TRP A 105 -4.03 38.68 1.84
N SER A 106 -3.31 37.58 1.73
CA SER A 106 -2.05 37.38 2.44
C SER A 106 -1.07 36.65 1.54
N LEU A 107 0.12 37.18 1.41
CA LEU A 107 1.26 36.53 0.78
C LEU A 107 2.05 35.83 1.87
N VAL A 108 2.12 34.52 1.82
CA VAL A 108 2.77 33.71 2.86
C VAL A 108 3.81 32.78 2.25
N GLU A 109 4.86 32.50 3.00
CA GLU A 109 5.80 31.44 2.68
C GLU A 109 5.50 30.20 3.50
N ILE A 110 5.26 29.07 2.79
CA ILE A 110 5.02 27.75 3.36
C ILE A 110 5.85 26.73 2.59
N ASN A 111 6.68 25.93 3.27
CA ASN A 111 7.54 24.93 2.63
C ASN A 111 8.37 25.52 1.46
N THR A 112 9.00 26.66 1.68
CA THR A 112 9.82 27.41 0.69
C THR A 112 9.07 27.89 -0.56
N LYS A 113 7.73 27.88 -0.54
CA LYS A 113 6.88 28.39 -1.62
C LYS A 113 6.14 29.64 -1.18
N LYS A 114 6.16 30.67 -2.01
CA LYS A 114 5.39 31.89 -1.81
C LYS A 114 3.97 31.69 -2.34
N LEU A 115 3.01 31.66 -1.45
CA LEU A 115 1.58 31.49 -1.76
C LEU A 115 0.83 32.79 -1.56
N LEU A 116 0.21 33.30 -2.61
CA LEU A 116 -0.75 34.41 -2.52
C LEU A 116 -2.14 33.82 -2.26
N ILE A 117 -2.71 34.10 -1.09
CA ILE A 117 -4.05 33.62 -0.70
C ILE A 117 -4.99 34.81 -0.70
N ILE A 118 -6.07 34.75 -1.48
CA ILE A 118 -7.07 35.80 -1.60
C ILE A 118 -8.43 35.26 -1.16
N GLY A 119 -9.00 35.85 -0.13
CA GLY A 119 -10.37 35.58 0.33
C GLY A 119 -11.34 36.55 -0.31
N ILE A 120 -12.45 36.04 -0.89
CA ILE A 120 -13.38 36.82 -1.71
C ILE A 120 -14.82 36.60 -1.21
N TYR A 121 -15.56 37.68 -1.05
CA TYR A 121 -16.99 37.73 -0.88
C TYR A 121 -17.60 38.66 -1.93
N ALA A 122 -17.94 38.13 -3.09
CA ALA A 122 -18.44 38.94 -4.21
C ALA A 122 -19.84 39.54 -3.94
N PRO A 123 -20.20 40.69 -4.54
CA PRO A 123 -21.51 41.26 -4.42
C PRO A 123 -22.62 40.28 -4.86
N SER A 124 -23.73 40.23 -4.16
CA SER A 124 -24.81 39.27 -4.44
C SER A 124 -25.92 39.79 -5.33
N LYS A 125 -26.06 41.11 -5.52
CA LYS A 125 -27.19 41.73 -6.20
C LYS A 125 -26.83 42.44 -7.52
N ASP A 126 -25.66 43.02 -7.60
CA ASP A 126 -25.27 43.86 -8.75
C ASP A 126 -24.49 43.08 -9.79
N ASP A 127 -24.81 43.29 -11.09
CA ASP A 127 -24.06 42.74 -12.22
C ASP A 127 -23.01 43.79 -12.69
N ASP A 128 -22.17 44.25 -11.75
CA ASP A 128 -21.08 45.18 -12.01
C ASP A 128 -19.74 44.43 -12.08
N PRO A 129 -19.09 44.38 -13.24
CA PRO A 129 -17.80 43.71 -13.44
C PRO A 129 -16.64 44.42 -12.72
N LYS A 130 -16.81 45.71 -12.26
CA LYS A 130 -15.76 46.47 -11.58
C LYS A 130 -15.17 45.78 -10.39
N PHE A 131 -15.99 45.06 -9.62
CA PHE A 131 -15.50 44.29 -8.46
C PHE A 131 -14.33 43.35 -8.83
N PHE A 132 -14.47 42.60 -9.89
CA PHE A 132 -13.42 41.68 -10.35
C PHE A 132 -12.26 42.50 -10.97
N LYS A 133 -12.56 43.44 -11.84
CA LYS A 133 -11.58 44.20 -12.57
C LYS A 133 -10.71 45.08 -11.68
N ASP A 134 -11.30 45.78 -10.72
CA ASP A 134 -10.64 46.84 -9.95
C ASP A 134 -10.19 46.40 -8.55
N ASP A 135 -10.94 45.49 -7.88
CA ASP A 135 -10.69 45.12 -6.49
C ASP A 135 -9.96 43.78 -6.35
N VAL A 136 -10.19 42.78 -7.23
CA VAL A 136 -9.66 41.40 -7.05
C VAL A 136 -8.39 41.16 -7.88
N PHE A 137 -8.48 41.23 -9.19
CA PHE A 137 -7.39 40.79 -10.08
C PHE A 137 -6.15 41.68 -10.10
N PRO A 138 -6.23 43.00 -9.81
CA PRO A 138 -5.02 43.83 -9.71
C PRO A 138 -4.07 43.40 -8.56
N ILE A 139 -4.56 42.62 -7.58
CA ILE A 139 -3.71 42.10 -6.51
C ILE A 139 -2.68 41.11 -7.09
N LEU A 140 -3.05 40.33 -8.10
CA LEU A 140 -2.14 39.38 -8.74
C LEU A 140 -0.96 40.05 -9.43
N ALA A 141 -1.19 41.22 -10.03
CA ALA A 141 -0.14 41.95 -10.74
C ALA A 141 0.89 42.62 -9.82
N LYS A 142 0.58 42.80 -8.53
CA LYS A 142 1.38 43.55 -7.58
C LYS A 142 2.23 42.65 -6.65
N ALA A 143 1.93 41.36 -6.56
CA ALA A 143 2.58 40.48 -5.61
C ALA A 143 3.58 39.54 -6.32
N ASP A 144 4.74 39.29 -5.70
CA ASP A 144 5.72 38.29 -6.15
C ASP A 144 5.41 36.92 -5.47
N TYR A 145 4.77 36.02 -6.21
CA TYR A 145 4.34 34.72 -5.69
C TYR A 145 4.72 33.57 -6.64
N ASP A 146 4.92 32.37 -6.06
CA ASP A 146 5.07 31.14 -6.84
C ASP A 146 3.71 30.58 -7.27
N HIS A 147 2.71 30.69 -6.39
CA HIS A 147 1.36 30.17 -6.60
C HIS A 147 0.29 31.08 -6.01
N VAL A 148 -0.91 31.02 -6.59
CA VAL A 148 -2.06 31.79 -6.11
C VAL A 148 -3.26 30.90 -5.81
N ILE A 149 -3.98 31.23 -4.75
CA ILE A 149 -5.21 30.58 -4.31
C ILE A 149 -6.25 31.67 -4.07
N LEU A 150 -7.29 31.70 -4.88
CA LEU A 150 -8.45 32.56 -4.65
C LEU A 150 -9.58 31.66 -4.14
N GLY A 151 -10.21 32.01 -3.04
CA GLY A 151 -11.29 31.21 -2.47
C GLY A 151 -12.31 32.06 -1.75
N GLY A 152 -13.53 31.59 -1.68
CA GLY A 152 -14.59 32.31 -1.00
C GLY A 152 -15.95 32.04 -1.58
N ASP A 153 -16.87 32.94 -1.27
CA ASP A 153 -18.21 33.02 -1.85
C ASP A 153 -18.21 34.04 -3.01
N TRP A 154 -18.27 33.52 -4.20
CA TRP A 154 -18.25 34.32 -5.42
C TRP A 154 -19.63 34.87 -5.77
N ASN A 155 -20.67 34.41 -5.07
CA ASN A 155 -22.05 34.77 -5.37
C ASN A 155 -22.43 34.60 -6.87
N LEU A 156 -21.66 33.79 -7.60
CA LEU A 156 -21.74 33.58 -9.05
C LEU A 156 -21.23 32.17 -9.37
N GLY A 157 -22.02 31.40 -10.14
CA GLY A 157 -21.58 30.10 -10.65
C GLY A 157 -20.83 30.28 -11.96
N MET A 158 -19.80 29.48 -12.18
CA MET A 158 -18.96 29.52 -13.38
C MET A 158 -19.69 28.97 -14.62
N ASP A 159 -20.46 27.89 -14.46
CA ASP A 159 -21.20 27.22 -15.53
C ASP A 159 -22.69 27.35 -15.30
N GLU A 160 -23.43 27.91 -16.27
CA GLU A 160 -24.87 28.15 -16.18
C GLU A 160 -25.68 26.86 -16.06
N ASN A 161 -25.22 25.80 -16.70
CA ASN A 161 -25.93 24.52 -16.73
C ASN A 161 -25.61 23.62 -15.53
N LEU A 162 -24.35 23.65 -15.10
CA LEU A 162 -23.86 22.74 -14.06
C LEU A 162 -23.89 23.34 -12.63
N ASP A 163 -23.80 24.68 -12.53
CA ASP A 163 -23.67 25.32 -11.20
C ASP A 163 -25.00 25.75 -10.58
N TYR A 164 -26.09 25.74 -11.37
CA TYR A 164 -27.42 26.19 -10.92
C TYR A 164 -28.45 25.07 -11.03
N TRP A 165 -29.37 25.05 -10.09
CA TRP A 165 -30.55 24.19 -10.09
C TRP A 165 -31.78 24.96 -9.60
N GLY A 166 -32.95 24.76 -10.22
CA GLY A 166 -34.21 25.44 -9.87
C GLY A 166 -34.33 26.86 -10.46
N TYR A 167 -33.37 27.32 -11.25
CA TYR A 167 -33.45 28.59 -11.98
C TYR A 167 -34.15 28.40 -13.34
N LYS A 168 -34.88 29.43 -13.78
CA LYS A 168 -35.49 29.40 -15.12
C LYS A 168 -34.37 29.54 -16.17
N THR A 169 -34.53 28.87 -17.29
CA THR A 169 -33.57 28.89 -18.41
C THR A 169 -33.36 30.27 -19.04
N THR A 170 -34.24 31.22 -18.77
CA THR A 170 -34.20 32.62 -19.23
C THR A 170 -33.42 33.53 -18.29
N ASP A 171 -33.12 33.08 -17.07
CA ASP A 171 -32.49 33.91 -16.04
C ASP A 171 -30.95 33.72 -16.12
N SER A 172 -30.30 34.41 -17.04
CA SER A 172 -28.83 34.51 -17.02
C SER A 172 -28.42 35.29 -15.77
N VAL A 173 -27.79 34.61 -14.84
CA VAL A 173 -27.39 35.19 -13.56
C VAL A 173 -26.10 35.97 -13.74
N ARG A 174 -26.17 37.29 -13.73
CA ARG A 174 -25.05 38.24 -13.80
C ARG A 174 -24.06 37.98 -14.93
N PRO A 175 -24.50 38.12 -16.20
CA PRO A 175 -23.68 37.81 -17.37
C PRO A 175 -22.44 38.68 -17.51
N LYS A 176 -22.49 39.97 -17.15
CA LYS A 176 -21.33 40.87 -17.23
C LYS A 176 -20.24 40.51 -16.26
N SER A 177 -20.59 40.26 -15.01
CA SER A 177 -19.66 39.85 -13.98
C SER A 177 -19.05 38.49 -14.29
N ARG A 178 -19.83 37.53 -14.85
CA ARG A 178 -19.33 36.23 -15.27
C ARG A 178 -18.36 36.34 -16.45
N SER A 179 -18.71 37.12 -17.45
CA SER A 179 -17.82 37.37 -18.62
C SER A 179 -16.48 37.96 -18.16
N GLU A 180 -16.51 38.93 -17.25
CA GLU A 180 -15.28 39.54 -16.72
C GLU A 180 -14.45 38.54 -15.88
N LEU A 181 -15.12 37.72 -15.07
CA LEU A 181 -14.44 36.66 -14.30
C LEU A 181 -13.75 35.67 -15.24
N HIS A 182 -14.43 35.16 -16.27
CA HIS A 182 -13.84 34.25 -17.26
C HIS A 182 -12.64 34.87 -17.98
N LYS A 183 -12.76 36.10 -18.42
CA LYS A 183 -11.66 36.82 -19.09
C LYS A 183 -10.42 36.94 -18.22
N ASN A 184 -10.58 37.23 -16.92
CA ASN A 184 -9.46 37.32 -16.02
C ASN A 184 -8.88 35.94 -15.64
N ILE A 185 -9.70 34.92 -15.52
CA ILE A 185 -9.25 33.54 -15.32
C ILE A 185 -8.36 33.08 -16.48
N GLU A 186 -8.77 33.36 -17.70
CA GLU A 186 -7.98 33.07 -18.90
C GLU A 186 -6.69 33.92 -18.97
N HIS A 187 -6.77 35.21 -18.70
CA HIS A 187 -5.62 36.11 -18.74
C HIS A 187 -4.51 35.74 -17.74
N TYR A 188 -4.87 35.29 -16.54
CA TYR A 188 -3.92 34.90 -15.48
C TYR A 188 -3.66 33.38 -15.40
N GLU A 189 -4.07 32.62 -16.42
CA GLU A 189 -3.93 31.15 -16.51
C GLU A 189 -4.42 30.44 -15.24
N LEU A 190 -5.57 30.85 -14.75
CA LEU A 190 -6.20 30.30 -13.55
C LEU A 190 -7.18 29.19 -13.90
N LEU A 191 -7.46 28.32 -12.93
CA LEU A 191 -8.33 27.17 -13.07
C LEU A 191 -9.35 27.10 -11.92
N ASP A 192 -10.63 26.90 -12.25
CA ASP A 192 -11.59 26.38 -11.27
C ASP A 192 -11.23 24.93 -10.94
N ILE A 193 -10.52 24.73 -9.84
CA ILE A 193 -9.94 23.43 -9.51
C ILE A 193 -11.00 22.34 -9.23
N TYR A 194 -12.21 22.72 -8.79
CA TYR A 194 -13.30 21.77 -8.68
C TYR A 194 -13.74 21.30 -10.07
N ARG A 195 -13.90 22.21 -11.02
CA ARG A 195 -14.33 21.89 -12.37
C ARG A 195 -13.25 21.12 -13.14
N GLU A 196 -11.99 21.45 -12.93
CA GLU A 196 -10.85 20.71 -13.50
C GLU A 196 -10.83 19.24 -13.04
N LEU A 197 -11.00 18.99 -11.75
CA LEU A 197 -10.99 17.62 -11.21
C LEU A 197 -12.35 16.90 -11.34
N HIS A 198 -13.41 17.64 -11.60
CA HIS A 198 -14.79 17.17 -11.68
C HIS A 198 -15.56 17.84 -12.81
N PRO A 199 -15.24 17.55 -14.09
CA PRO A 199 -15.79 18.28 -15.23
C PRO A 199 -17.33 18.31 -15.29
N ILE A 200 -17.99 17.24 -14.90
CA ILE A 200 -19.46 17.10 -14.87
C ILE A 200 -20.03 17.11 -13.44
N GLY A 201 -19.22 17.47 -12.46
CA GLY A 201 -19.66 17.51 -11.05
C GLY A 201 -20.74 18.56 -10.84
N CYS A 202 -21.78 18.22 -10.09
CA CYS A 202 -22.91 19.10 -9.84
C CYS A 202 -23.18 19.36 -8.33
N ASP A 203 -22.13 19.26 -7.51
CA ASP A 203 -22.25 19.62 -6.08
C ASP A 203 -22.61 21.09 -5.93
N LYS A 204 -23.60 21.38 -5.11
CA LYS A 204 -24.07 22.74 -4.78
C LYS A 204 -23.55 23.14 -3.42
N THR A 205 -23.17 24.40 -3.28
CA THR A 205 -22.67 24.95 -2.02
C THR A 205 -23.70 25.81 -1.30
N TRP A 206 -24.67 26.32 -2.00
CA TRP A 206 -25.75 27.16 -1.47
C TRP A 206 -27.12 26.60 -1.82
N ARG A 207 -28.12 26.84 -0.94
CA ARG A 207 -29.53 26.52 -1.16
C ARG A 207 -30.46 27.60 -0.62
N LEU A 208 -31.53 27.83 -1.34
CA LEU A 208 -32.69 28.58 -0.84
C LEU A 208 -33.74 27.59 -0.35
N TRP A 209 -34.06 27.65 0.98
CA TRP A 209 -35.08 26.82 1.59
C TRP A 209 -36.41 27.57 1.66
N ASN A 210 -37.44 27.09 0.94
CA ASN A 210 -38.78 27.64 1.01
C ASN A 210 -39.51 27.06 2.23
N LYS A 211 -39.67 27.85 3.27
CA LYS A 211 -40.34 27.46 4.53
C LYS A 211 -41.80 27.09 4.33
N ASN A 212 -42.52 27.75 3.39
CA ASN A 212 -43.96 27.51 3.15
C ASN A 212 -44.21 26.16 2.48
N GLN A 213 -43.29 25.74 1.58
CA GLN A 213 -43.41 24.47 0.86
C GLN A 213 -42.58 23.35 1.47
N ARG A 214 -41.76 23.60 2.50
CA ARG A 214 -40.83 22.67 3.14
C ARG A 214 -39.93 21.92 2.18
N LYS A 215 -39.49 22.61 1.12
CA LYS A 215 -38.61 22.06 0.07
C LYS A 215 -37.56 23.08 -0.38
N ASN A 216 -36.53 22.62 -1.01
CA ASN A 216 -35.55 23.51 -1.68
C ASN A 216 -36.17 24.09 -2.96
N ASP A 217 -36.05 25.39 -3.14
CA ASP A 217 -36.53 26.09 -4.34
C ASP A 217 -35.39 26.26 -5.37
N LYS A 218 -34.20 26.60 -4.88
CA LYS A 218 -33.04 26.87 -5.70
C LYS A 218 -31.77 26.40 -5.01
N GLU A 219 -30.82 25.89 -5.78
CA GLU A 219 -29.49 25.54 -5.33
C GLU A 219 -28.45 26.05 -6.32
N ALA A 220 -27.27 26.46 -5.82
CA ALA A 220 -26.19 26.91 -6.67
C ALA A 220 -24.81 26.55 -6.09
N ARG A 221 -23.78 26.45 -6.92
CA ARG A 221 -22.39 26.37 -6.51
C ARG A 221 -21.80 27.79 -6.55
N LEU A 222 -21.76 28.44 -5.41
CA LEU A 222 -21.29 29.81 -5.25
C LEU A 222 -19.96 29.92 -4.54
N ASP A 223 -19.59 28.90 -3.74
CA ASP A 223 -18.32 28.84 -3.04
C ASP A 223 -17.38 27.88 -3.75
N TYR A 224 -16.19 28.35 -4.10
CA TYR A 224 -15.18 27.54 -4.77
C TYR A 224 -13.76 28.12 -4.65
N PHE A 225 -12.78 27.34 -5.07
CA PHE A 225 -11.38 27.73 -5.17
C PHE A 225 -10.96 27.83 -6.64
N ILE A 226 -10.27 28.92 -6.94
CA ILE A 226 -9.56 29.15 -8.20
C ILE A 226 -8.08 29.16 -7.89
N VAL A 227 -7.27 28.47 -8.68
CA VAL A 227 -5.82 28.34 -8.47
C VAL A 227 -5.08 28.50 -9.80
N ASP A 228 -3.78 28.83 -9.74
CA ASP A 228 -2.94 28.81 -10.94
C ASP A 228 -2.74 27.38 -11.47
N ALA A 229 -2.46 27.26 -12.78
CA ALA A 229 -2.27 25.97 -13.44
C ALA A 229 -1.10 25.15 -12.83
N GLY A 230 -0.05 25.81 -12.33
CA GLY A 230 1.07 25.16 -11.64
C GLY A 230 0.65 24.50 -10.35
N LEU A 231 -0.16 25.19 -9.53
CA LEU A 231 -0.66 24.69 -8.26
C LEU A 231 -1.65 23.53 -8.42
N ALA A 232 -2.42 23.51 -9.49
CA ALA A 232 -3.42 22.47 -9.77
C ALA A 232 -2.82 21.06 -9.69
N SER A 233 -1.56 20.90 -10.08
CA SER A 233 -0.86 19.62 -10.04
C SER A 233 -0.61 19.12 -8.62
N TYR A 234 -0.56 19.98 -7.60
CA TYR A 234 -0.34 19.66 -6.19
C TYR A 234 -1.65 19.41 -5.44
N VAL A 235 -2.80 19.75 -6.02
CA VAL A 235 -4.10 19.52 -5.37
C VAL A 235 -4.40 18.02 -5.33
N GLN A 236 -4.63 17.52 -4.12
CA GLN A 236 -4.99 16.12 -3.88
C GLN A 236 -6.50 15.89 -3.80
N LEU A 237 -7.19 16.85 -3.20
CA LEU A 237 -8.60 16.78 -2.90
C LEU A 237 -9.23 18.15 -3.06
N ILE A 238 -10.38 18.19 -3.74
CA ILE A 238 -11.32 19.32 -3.73
C ILE A 238 -12.72 18.77 -3.65
N GLY A 239 -13.59 19.34 -2.83
CA GLY A 239 -14.98 18.91 -2.75
C GLY A 239 -15.77 19.63 -1.67
N VAL A 240 -17.07 19.41 -1.67
CA VAL A 240 -18.00 19.92 -0.69
C VAL A 240 -18.08 18.95 0.50
N SER A 241 -17.82 19.41 1.72
CA SER A 241 -17.42 18.54 2.83
C SER A 241 -18.54 18.07 3.76
N ALA A 242 -19.72 18.59 3.69
CA ALA A 242 -20.79 18.23 4.63
C ALA A 242 -22.18 18.44 4.00
N PRO A 243 -23.23 17.74 4.48
CA PRO A 243 -24.59 18.05 4.11
C PRO A 243 -24.96 19.47 4.60
N PHE A 244 -26.02 20.04 4.05
CA PHE A 244 -26.62 21.26 4.56
C PHE A 244 -27.11 21.05 6.00
N THR A 245 -26.88 22.06 6.84
CA THR A 245 -27.36 22.06 8.24
C THR A 245 -28.41 23.14 8.44
N SER A 246 -29.14 23.09 9.55
CA SER A 246 -30.13 24.13 9.91
C SER A 246 -29.52 25.51 10.19
N ASP A 247 -28.25 25.53 10.58
CA ASP A 247 -27.55 26.74 11.01
C ASP A 247 -26.89 27.53 9.86
N PHE A 248 -26.75 26.88 8.69
CA PHE A 248 -26.09 27.47 7.56
C PHE A 248 -26.76 27.06 6.24
N ASP A 249 -27.00 28.03 5.39
CA ASP A 249 -27.49 27.86 4.02
C ASP A 249 -26.38 27.57 3.00
N HIS A 250 -25.10 27.66 3.43
CA HIS A 250 -23.94 27.29 2.66
C HIS A 250 -23.21 26.07 3.22
N ARG A 251 -22.66 25.26 2.31
CA ARG A 251 -21.78 24.11 2.61
C ARG A 251 -20.32 24.49 2.45
N PRO A 252 -19.44 24.04 3.34
CA PRO A 252 -18.04 24.34 3.21
C PRO A 252 -17.40 23.56 2.04
N VAL A 253 -16.47 24.21 1.34
CA VAL A 253 -15.61 23.59 0.35
C VAL A 253 -14.22 23.37 0.95
N ILE A 254 -13.68 22.19 0.74
CA ILE A 254 -12.34 21.81 1.22
C ILE A 254 -11.42 21.54 0.04
N MET A 255 -10.15 21.92 0.20
CA MET A 255 -9.08 21.66 -0.76
C MET A 255 -7.81 21.26 0.00
N ASN A 256 -7.19 20.15 -0.39
CA ASN A 256 -5.94 19.69 0.18
C ASN A 256 -4.82 19.79 -0.85
N ILE A 257 -3.72 20.44 -0.49
CA ILE A 257 -2.53 20.63 -1.33
C ILE A 257 -1.36 19.90 -0.70
N ASP A 258 -0.62 19.14 -1.50
CA ASP A 258 0.61 18.45 -1.09
C ASP A 258 1.75 18.86 -2.02
N PHE A 259 2.63 19.75 -1.57
CA PHE A 259 3.79 20.19 -2.34
C PHE A 259 4.84 19.10 -2.53
N ASN A 260 4.76 18.02 -1.77
CA ASN A 260 5.66 16.87 -1.89
C ASN A 260 5.15 15.81 -2.88
N LYS A 261 4.12 16.14 -3.67
CA LYS A 261 3.55 15.23 -4.65
C LYS A 261 4.54 14.91 -5.75
N VAL A 262 5.00 13.67 -5.78
CA VAL A 262 5.93 13.15 -6.78
C VAL A 262 5.22 12.97 -8.13
N LYS A 263 5.79 13.49 -9.23
CA LYS A 263 5.27 13.21 -10.59
C LYS A 263 5.31 11.72 -10.88
N ARG A 264 4.18 11.18 -11.30
CA ARG A 264 4.10 9.77 -11.69
C ARG A 264 4.67 9.57 -13.08
N GLY A 265 5.57 8.61 -13.21
CA GLY A 265 6.03 8.10 -14.48
C GLY A 265 5.00 7.19 -15.17
N PRO A 266 5.24 6.79 -16.43
CA PRO A 266 4.33 5.97 -17.23
C PRO A 266 4.18 4.52 -16.70
N GLY A 267 5.08 4.08 -15.81
CA GLY A 267 5.17 2.69 -15.38
C GLY A 267 5.62 1.77 -16.51
N TYR A 268 5.31 0.48 -16.38
CA TYR A 268 5.52 -0.51 -17.43
C TYR A 268 4.23 -1.26 -17.73
N TRP A 269 4.16 -1.80 -18.93
CA TRP A 269 2.96 -2.52 -19.39
C TRP A 269 2.67 -3.73 -18.51
N LYS A 270 1.38 -3.96 -18.21
CA LYS A 270 0.88 -5.13 -17.49
C LYS A 270 -0.31 -5.69 -18.25
N PHE A 271 -0.35 -7.00 -18.36
CA PHE A 271 -1.43 -7.72 -19.00
C PHE A 271 -2.75 -7.50 -18.26
N ASN A 272 -3.82 -7.27 -19.02
CA ASN A 272 -5.16 -7.15 -18.46
C ASN A 272 -5.86 -8.51 -18.48
N ASN A 273 -6.00 -9.12 -17.31
CA ASN A 273 -6.58 -10.46 -17.16
C ASN A 273 -8.05 -10.55 -17.60
N SER A 274 -8.78 -9.41 -17.70
CA SER A 274 -10.16 -9.44 -18.18
C SER A 274 -10.30 -9.87 -19.66
N MET A 275 -9.22 -9.83 -20.42
CA MET A 275 -9.21 -10.32 -21.81
C MET A 275 -9.24 -11.84 -21.90
N LEU A 276 -8.85 -12.56 -20.85
CA LEU A 276 -8.81 -14.02 -20.83
C LEU A 276 -10.21 -14.68 -20.85
N SER A 277 -11.25 -13.91 -20.56
CA SER A 277 -12.65 -14.39 -20.68
C SER A 277 -13.23 -14.22 -22.09
N GLU A 278 -12.49 -13.63 -23.04
CA GLU A 278 -12.94 -13.31 -24.38
C GLU A 278 -12.42 -14.33 -25.40
N ALA A 279 -13.33 -15.12 -25.98
CA ALA A 279 -12.97 -16.17 -26.97
C ALA A 279 -12.19 -15.59 -28.17
N ASP A 280 -12.56 -14.39 -28.64
CA ASP A 280 -11.86 -13.72 -29.74
C ASP A 280 -10.41 -13.39 -29.41
N PHE A 281 -10.13 -12.95 -28.16
CA PHE A 281 -8.77 -12.73 -27.71
C PHE A 281 -7.96 -14.01 -27.64
N LEU A 282 -8.54 -15.09 -27.10
CA LEU A 282 -7.87 -16.40 -27.03
C LEU A 282 -7.52 -16.92 -28.43
N ARG A 283 -8.46 -16.79 -29.38
CA ARG A 283 -8.23 -17.15 -30.79
C ARG A 283 -7.08 -16.34 -31.41
N LYS A 284 -7.10 -15.00 -31.24
CA LYS A 284 -6.03 -14.10 -31.76
C LYS A 284 -4.65 -14.44 -31.21
N VAL A 285 -4.56 -14.89 -29.95
CA VAL A 285 -3.27 -15.31 -29.38
C VAL A 285 -2.78 -16.61 -30.03
N ARG A 286 -3.65 -17.61 -30.25
CA ARG A 286 -3.28 -18.86 -30.93
C ARG A 286 -2.90 -18.61 -32.40
N GLU A 287 -3.63 -17.74 -33.09
CA GLU A 287 -3.25 -17.28 -34.43
C GLU A 287 -1.86 -16.62 -34.45
N GLN A 288 -1.55 -15.82 -33.42
CA GLN A 288 -0.21 -15.19 -33.29
C GLN A 288 0.87 -16.22 -33.01
N ILE A 289 0.59 -17.28 -32.24
CA ILE A 289 1.55 -18.39 -32.02
C ILE A 289 1.83 -19.08 -33.37
N ALA A 290 0.79 -19.44 -34.12
CA ALA A 290 0.93 -20.11 -35.40
C ALA A 290 1.66 -19.20 -36.42
N TRP A 291 1.34 -17.92 -36.48
CA TRP A 291 2.02 -16.96 -37.33
C TRP A 291 3.50 -16.84 -36.98
N THR A 292 3.84 -16.77 -35.70
CA THR A 292 5.25 -16.68 -35.26
C THR A 292 6.01 -17.95 -35.63
N LEU A 293 5.39 -19.10 -35.55
CA LEU A 293 6.00 -20.38 -35.96
C LEU A 293 6.23 -20.41 -37.47
N SER A 294 5.27 -19.97 -38.28
CA SER A 294 5.44 -19.94 -39.75
C SER A 294 6.58 -19.02 -40.22
N GLU A 295 6.82 -17.91 -39.50
CA GLU A 295 7.90 -16.97 -39.81
C GLU A 295 9.30 -17.50 -39.49
N TYR A 296 9.41 -18.33 -38.43
CA TYR A 296 10.71 -18.80 -37.92
C TYR A 296 10.95 -20.28 -38.11
N GLN A 297 10.07 -21.00 -38.83
CA GLN A 297 10.33 -22.41 -39.16
C GLN A 297 11.59 -22.55 -40.02
N ASP A 298 12.40 -23.56 -39.74
CA ASP A 298 13.57 -23.88 -40.54
C ASP A 298 13.15 -24.72 -41.72
N THR A 299 13.24 -24.15 -42.93
CA THR A 299 12.91 -24.78 -44.19
C THR A 299 14.16 -25.31 -44.94
N ALA A 300 15.38 -25.05 -44.42
CA ALA A 300 16.59 -25.40 -45.12
C ALA A 300 16.95 -26.88 -45.03
N THR A 301 16.32 -27.61 -44.10
CA THR A 301 16.68 -29.03 -43.81
C THR A 301 15.64 -30.02 -44.34
N HIS A 302 14.52 -29.61 -44.97
CA HIS A 302 13.45 -30.48 -45.41
C HIS A 302 13.03 -30.25 -46.88
N GLU A 303 12.78 -31.34 -47.62
CA GLU A 303 12.22 -31.34 -48.96
C GLU A 303 10.70 -30.94 -48.99
N THR A 304 10.17 -30.67 -47.82
CA THR A 304 8.73 -30.31 -47.65
C THR A 304 8.55 -28.80 -47.68
N PRO A 305 7.50 -28.29 -48.33
CA PRO A 305 7.20 -26.85 -48.33
C PRO A 305 6.94 -26.30 -46.91
N PRO A 306 7.19 -25.00 -46.67
CA PRO A 306 6.97 -24.39 -45.36
C PRO A 306 5.48 -24.50 -44.98
N LEU A 307 5.24 -24.86 -43.70
CA LEU A 307 3.89 -24.95 -43.17
C LEU A 307 3.20 -23.58 -43.16
N SER A 308 2.01 -23.51 -43.68
CA SER A 308 1.18 -22.29 -43.59
C SER A 308 0.64 -22.09 -42.17
N VAL A 309 0.23 -20.85 -41.86
CA VAL A 309 -0.39 -20.54 -40.56
C VAL A 309 -1.60 -21.42 -40.28
N HIS A 310 -2.38 -21.75 -41.31
CA HIS A 310 -3.57 -22.58 -41.20
C HIS A 310 -3.22 -24.01 -40.80
N GLU A 311 -2.24 -24.62 -41.46
CA GLU A 311 -1.74 -25.95 -41.11
C GLU A 311 -1.21 -26.02 -39.70
N ILE A 312 -0.43 -25.00 -39.29
CA ILE A 312 0.10 -24.92 -37.91
C ILE A 312 -1.05 -24.79 -36.89
N LEU A 313 -2.11 -24.04 -37.21
CA LEU A 313 -3.28 -23.94 -36.33
C LEU A 313 -4.03 -25.26 -36.13
N CYS A 314 -3.97 -26.15 -37.12
CA CYS A 314 -4.58 -27.48 -37.06
C CYS A 314 -3.75 -28.49 -36.25
N MET A 315 -2.48 -28.14 -35.93
CA MET A 315 -1.58 -28.97 -35.14
C MET A 315 -1.90 -28.88 -33.65
N THR A 316 -1.65 -29.97 -32.94
CA THR A 316 -1.64 -29.96 -31.48
C THR A 316 -0.45 -29.11 -30.94
N PRO A 317 -0.55 -28.55 -29.73
CA PRO A 317 0.59 -27.80 -29.12
C PRO A 317 1.89 -28.62 -29.04
N ALA A 318 1.80 -29.94 -28.87
CA ALA A 318 2.97 -30.83 -28.91
C ALA A 318 3.61 -30.84 -30.29
N GLN A 319 2.82 -31.06 -31.36
CA GLN A 319 3.32 -31.02 -32.74
C GLN A 319 3.88 -29.65 -33.12
N GLN A 320 3.22 -28.55 -32.70
CA GLN A 320 3.73 -27.20 -32.91
C GLN A 320 5.12 -26.99 -32.27
N SER A 321 5.32 -27.59 -31.11
CA SER A 321 6.61 -27.48 -30.40
C SER A 321 7.73 -28.28 -31.05
N GLU A 322 7.44 -29.27 -31.91
CA GLU A 322 8.45 -30.04 -32.63
C GLU A 322 8.99 -29.33 -33.87
N ILE A 323 8.32 -28.28 -34.34
CA ILE A 323 8.79 -27.51 -35.49
C ILE A 323 10.21 -26.97 -35.21
N ASN A 324 11.12 -27.25 -36.16
CA ASN A 324 12.49 -26.71 -36.10
C ASN A 324 12.47 -25.20 -36.40
N LEU A 325 13.31 -24.46 -35.71
CA LEU A 325 13.33 -23.01 -35.74
C LEU A 325 14.67 -22.49 -36.24
N THR A 326 14.67 -21.44 -37.04
CA THR A 326 15.86 -20.73 -37.53
C THR A 326 16.57 -19.93 -36.45
N ILE A 327 15.94 -19.71 -35.31
CA ILE A 327 16.48 -18.95 -34.18
C ILE A 327 16.48 -19.82 -32.90
N ASN A 328 17.37 -19.47 -31.95
CA ASN A 328 17.48 -20.23 -30.72
C ASN A 328 16.25 -20.12 -29.82
N PRO A 329 16.00 -21.07 -28.90
CA PRO A 329 14.80 -21.10 -28.06
C PRO A 329 14.60 -19.86 -27.18
N HIS A 330 15.67 -19.17 -26.75
CA HIS A 330 15.58 -17.91 -26.00
C HIS A 330 14.99 -16.82 -26.88
N GLN A 331 15.55 -16.61 -28.05
CA GLN A 331 15.10 -15.59 -29.00
C GLN A 331 13.66 -15.85 -29.45
N PHE A 332 13.34 -17.11 -29.76
CA PHE A 332 11.98 -17.46 -30.19
C PHE A 332 10.94 -17.16 -29.13
N LEU A 333 11.12 -17.65 -27.89
CA LEU A 333 10.12 -17.45 -26.83
C LEU A 333 9.97 -15.97 -26.47
N GLU A 334 11.08 -15.19 -26.45
CA GLU A 334 11.01 -13.76 -26.19
C GLU A 334 10.28 -13.00 -27.31
N PHE A 335 10.57 -13.35 -28.57
CA PHE A 335 9.87 -12.74 -29.71
C PHE A 335 8.38 -13.12 -29.73
N LEU A 336 8.03 -14.38 -29.48
CA LEU A 336 6.66 -14.85 -29.37
C LEU A 336 5.90 -14.06 -28.28
N LEU A 337 6.48 -13.92 -27.09
CA LEU A 337 5.86 -13.13 -26.02
C LEU A 337 5.75 -11.66 -26.39
N PHE A 338 6.74 -11.09 -27.08
CA PHE A 338 6.68 -9.71 -27.58
C PHE A 338 5.54 -9.51 -28.58
N SER A 339 5.35 -10.45 -29.52
CA SER A 339 4.30 -10.42 -30.51
C SER A 339 2.91 -10.55 -29.88
N ILE A 340 2.74 -11.47 -28.94
CA ILE A 340 1.50 -11.62 -28.15
C ILE A 340 1.21 -10.33 -27.35
N LYS A 341 2.21 -9.67 -26.81
CA LYS A 341 2.06 -8.37 -26.15
C LYS A 341 1.52 -7.30 -27.12
N GLY A 342 1.93 -7.35 -28.37
CA GLY A 342 1.38 -6.52 -29.45
C GLY A 342 -0.12 -6.74 -29.66
N VAL A 343 -0.51 -8.01 -29.80
CA VAL A 343 -1.93 -8.43 -29.92
C VAL A 343 -2.74 -7.95 -28.71
N ALA A 344 -2.24 -8.19 -27.49
CA ALA A 344 -2.92 -7.80 -26.26
C ALA A 344 -3.10 -6.27 -26.14
N ARG A 345 -2.10 -5.49 -26.56
CA ARG A 345 -2.18 -4.01 -26.59
C ARG A 345 -3.24 -3.52 -27.60
N LYS A 346 -3.24 -4.09 -28.80
CA LYS A 346 -4.20 -3.74 -29.85
C LYS A 346 -5.63 -4.07 -29.41
N HIS A 347 -5.85 -5.29 -28.96
CA HIS A 347 -7.16 -5.75 -28.48
C HIS A 347 -7.66 -4.92 -27.29
N GLY A 348 -6.79 -4.61 -26.31
CA GLY A 348 -7.16 -3.77 -25.17
C GLY A 348 -7.51 -2.33 -25.54
N LYS A 349 -6.84 -1.75 -26.57
CA LYS A 349 -7.20 -0.43 -27.10
C LYS A 349 -8.56 -0.45 -27.80
N GLU A 350 -8.82 -1.44 -28.62
CA GLU A 350 -10.10 -1.65 -29.32
C GLU A 350 -11.25 -1.80 -28.32
N LYS A 351 -11.08 -2.66 -27.31
CA LYS A 351 -12.05 -2.85 -26.23
C LYS A 351 -12.36 -1.54 -25.51
N LYS A 352 -11.33 -0.77 -25.13
CA LYS A 352 -11.51 0.51 -24.45
C LYS A 352 -12.24 1.52 -25.34
N ALA A 353 -11.90 1.61 -26.62
CA ALA A 353 -12.57 2.49 -27.57
C ALA A 353 -14.05 2.14 -27.69
N ASN A 354 -14.38 0.85 -27.85
CA ASN A 354 -15.75 0.38 -27.93
C ASN A 354 -16.56 0.68 -26.66
N LEU A 355 -15.97 0.51 -25.48
CA LEU A 355 -16.64 0.86 -24.22
C LEU A 355 -16.89 2.37 -24.10
N LEU A 356 -15.94 3.22 -24.50
CA LEU A 356 -16.13 4.66 -24.48
C LEU A 356 -17.20 5.11 -25.47
N THR A 357 -17.21 4.60 -26.69
CA THR A 357 -18.24 4.91 -27.70
C THR A 357 -19.63 4.46 -27.22
N ARG A 358 -19.72 3.29 -26.58
CA ARG A 358 -20.97 2.81 -25.99
C ARG A 358 -21.42 3.71 -24.83
N LYS A 359 -20.49 4.15 -23.99
CA LYS A 359 -20.78 5.11 -22.90
C LYS A 359 -21.35 6.42 -23.44
N GLU A 360 -20.69 7.04 -24.43
CA GLU A 360 -21.13 8.27 -25.05
C GLU A 360 -22.55 8.14 -25.68
N ARG A 361 -22.84 7.03 -26.35
CA ARG A 361 -24.19 6.76 -26.90
C ARG A 361 -25.24 6.65 -25.80
N SER A 362 -24.97 5.90 -24.75
CA SER A 362 -25.91 5.73 -23.63
C SER A 362 -26.10 7.04 -22.84
N GLU A 363 -25.07 7.88 -22.68
CA GLU A 363 -25.17 9.22 -22.08
C GLU A 363 -26.03 10.16 -22.95
N ASP A 364 -25.87 10.13 -24.29
CA ASP A 364 -26.67 10.97 -25.21
C ASP A 364 -28.13 10.52 -25.22
N GLN A 365 -28.39 9.21 -25.21
CA GLN A 365 -29.74 8.66 -25.09
C GLN A 365 -30.37 9.03 -23.75
N LEU A 366 -29.63 8.97 -22.65
CA LEU A 366 -30.12 9.37 -21.34
C LEU A 366 -30.47 10.86 -21.31
N ARG A 367 -29.68 11.73 -21.92
CA ARG A 367 -29.98 13.18 -22.05
C ARG A 367 -31.27 13.43 -22.84
N LYS A 368 -31.47 12.72 -23.96
CA LYS A 368 -32.68 12.82 -24.79
C LYS A 368 -33.90 12.35 -24.02
N GLU A 369 -33.85 11.18 -23.39
CA GLU A 369 -34.96 10.62 -22.62
C GLU A 369 -35.27 11.46 -21.37
N SER A 370 -34.29 12.03 -20.69
CA SER A 370 -34.50 12.96 -19.57
C SER A 370 -35.27 14.20 -20.01
N LYS A 371 -35.00 14.77 -21.19
CA LYS A 371 -35.76 15.91 -21.74
C LYS A 371 -37.22 15.52 -22.02
N VAL A 372 -37.45 14.31 -22.57
CA VAL A 372 -38.81 13.79 -22.81
C VAL A 372 -39.55 13.61 -21.48
N HIS A 373 -38.89 13.01 -20.50
CA HIS A 373 -39.41 12.81 -19.15
C HIS A 373 -39.81 14.12 -18.46
N ASP A 374 -38.94 15.14 -18.55
CA ASP A 374 -39.21 16.47 -17.98
C ASP A 374 -40.39 17.18 -18.69
N ALA A 375 -40.51 16.98 -20.02
CA ALA A 375 -41.63 17.50 -20.81
C ALA A 375 -42.96 16.82 -20.38
N LEU A 376 -42.96 15.50 -20.24
CA LEU A 376 -44.11 14.73 -19.77
C LEU A 376 -44.49 15.11 -18.33
N LEU A 377 -43.54 15.33 -17.47
CA LEU A 377 -43.73 15.75 -16.08
C LEU A 377 -44.35 17.16 -16.01
N LYS A 378 -43.98 18.06 -16.91
CA LYS A 378 -44.63 19.39 -17.05
C LYS A 378 -46.06 19.28 -17.52
N ARG A 379 -46.36 18.41 -18.52
CA ARG A 379 -47.74 18.16 -18.99
C ARG A 379 -48.66 17.61 -17.88
N ILE A 380 -48.21 16.59 -17.15
CA ILE A 380 -48.96 15.99 -16.01
C ILE A 380 -49.24 17.03 -14.92
N ARG A 381 -48.37 18.06 -14.79
CA ARG A 381 -48.59 19.13 -13.79
C ARG A 381 -49.51 20.26 -14.26
N SER A 382 -49.65 20.45 -15.55
CA SER A 382 -50.47 21.56 -16.14
C SER A 382 -51.88 21.16 -16.52
N ASP A 383 -52.12 19.90 -16.92
CA ASP A 383 -53.43 19.39 -17.33
C ASP A 383 -53.88 18.20 -16.47
N PRO A 384 -55.18 17.94 -16.34
CA PRO A 384 -55.66 16.75 -15.65
C PRO A 384 -55.10 15.49 -16.32
N PRO A 385 -54.63 14.51 -15.57
CA PRO A 385 -53.91 13.37 -16.11
C PRO A 385 -54.76 12.59 -17.13
N ASN A 386 -54.24 12.45 -18.34
CA ASN A 386 -54.77 11.58 -19.38
C ASN A 386 -53.99 10.27 -19.33
N GLY A 387 -54.64 9.09 -19.44
CA GLY A 387 -54.01 7.76 -19.33
C GLY A 387 -52.79 7.57 -20.26
N ASP A 388 -52.87 8.08 -21.48
CA ASP A 388 -51.77 8.02 -22.44
C ASP A 388 -50.53 8.78 -21.98
N THR A 389 -50.69 9.90 -21.28
CA THR A 389 -49.57 10.72 -20.79
C THR A 389 -48.92 10.07 -19.55
N GLU A 390 -49.71 9.41 -18.70
CA GLU A 390 -49.18 8.64 -17.57
C GLU A 390 -48.40 7.39 -18.02
N GLU A 391 -48.91 6.68 -19.04
CA GLU A 391 -48.24 5.52 -19.60
C GLU A 391 -46.90 5.92 -20.27
N ALA A 392 -46.89 6.99 -21.07
CA ALA A 392 -45.69 7.56 -21.67
C ALA A 392 -44.63 7.98 -20.61
N PHE A 393 -45.10 8.57 -19.50
CA PHE A 393 -44.25 8.93 -18.37
C PHE A 393 -43.61 7.69 -17.70
N PHE A 394 -44.39 6.63 -17.50
CA PHE A 394 -43.89 5.35 -16.94
C PHE A 394 -42.88 4.68 -17.86
N ILE A 395 -43.14 4.68 -19.16
CA ILE A 395 -42.22 4.13 -20.17
C ILE A 395 -40.89 4.91 -20.17
N SER A 396 -40.95 6.26 -20.15
CA SER A 396 -39.77 7.12 -20.07
C SER A 396 -38.97 6.91 -18.81
N LYS A 397 -39.61 6.81 -17.66
CA LYS A 397 -38.97 6.50 -16.38
C LYS A 397 -38.26 5.17 -16.39
N ASN A 398 -38.86 4.13 -16.98
CA ASN A 398 -38.25 2.80 -17.09
C ASN A 398 -37.02 2.84 -18.03
N LYS A 399 -37.10 3.56 -19.17
CA LYS A 399 -35.96 3.72 -20.07
C LYS A 399 -34.79 4.43 -19.40
N ILE A 400 -35.06 5.48 -18.63
CA ILE A 400 -34.03 6.20 -17.84
C ILE A 400 -33.35 5.23 -16.86
N SER A 401 -34.15 4.42 -16.14
CA SER A 401 -33.60 3.44 -15.20
C SER A 401 -32.70 2.39 -15.89
N VAL A 402 -33.10 1.91 -17.06
CA VAL A 402 -32.31 0.94 -17.85
C VAL A 402 -31.00 1.60 -18.32
N LEU A 403 -31.05 2.82 -18.85
CA LEU A 403 -29.85 3.55 -19.31
C LEU A 403 -28.89 3.88 -18.18
N GLN A 404 -29.41 4.26 -17.03
CA GLN A 404 -28.60 4.50 -15.82
C GLN A 404 -27.89 3.22 -15.35
N LYS A 405 -28.59 2.08 -15.39
CA LYS A 405 -27.99 0.79 -15.07
C LYS A 405 -26.92 0.42 -16.07
N GLU A 406 -27.17 0.60 -17.37
CA GLU A 406 -26.18 0.34 -18.41
C GLU A 406 -24.92 1.22 -18.24
N LEU A 407 -25.08 2.51 -17.97
CA LEU A 407 -23.95 3.41 -17.68
C LEU A 407 -23.17 3.00 -16.45
N PHE A 408 -23.86 2.56 -15.40
CA PHE A 408 -23.22 2.04 -14.19
C PHE A 408 -22.41 0.78 -14.49
N ASP A 409 -22.92 -0.14 -15.30
CA ASP A 409 -22.23 -1.37 -15.68
C ASP A 409 -20.99 -1.05 -16.55
N ILE A 410 -21.12 -0.12 -17.52
CA ILE A 410 -19.98 0.34 -18.34
C ILE A 410 -18.92 1.01 -17.46
N ASP A 411 -19.30 1.91 -16.56
CA ASP A 411 -18.36 2.58 -15.64
C ASP A 411 -17.68 1.58 -14.70
N THR A 412 -18.40 0.56 -14.27
CA THR A 412 -17.83 -0.53 -13.46
C THR A 412 -16.75 -1.28 -14.24
N HIS A 413 -17.01 -1.63 -15.50
CA HIS A 413 -16.03 -2.29 -16.36
C HIS A 413 -14.80 -1.40 -16.67
N ILE A 414 -15.01 -0.13 -16.95
CA ILE A 414 -13.90 0.82 -17.19
C ILE A 414 -13.00 0.94 -15.94
N ASN A 415 -13.59 0.92 -14.76
CA ASN A 415 -12.91 1.12 -13.48
C ASN A 415 -12.50 -0.17 -12.75
N GLU A 416 -12.80 -1.34 -13.30
CA GLU A 416 -12.51 -2.65 -12.67
C GLU A 416 -11.06 -2.79 -12.23
N GLY A 417 -10.11 -2.35 -13.06
CA GLY A 417 -8.69 -2.34 -12.71
C GLY A 417 -8.35 -1.47 -11.49
N ALA A 418 -9.08 -0.36 -11.27
CA ALA A 418 -8.93 0.47 -10.09
C ALA A 418 -9.48 -0.23 -8.84
N TYR A 419 -10.61 -0.93 -8.96
CA TYR A 419 -11.19 -1.73 -7.88
C TYR A 419 -10.25 -2.84 -7.40
N ILE A 420 -9.64 -3.56 -8.36
CA ILE A 420 -8.68 -4.64 -8.04
C ILE A 420 -7.46 -4.06 -7.30
N ARG A 421 -6.91 -2.93 -7.79
CA ARG A 421 -5.73 -2.29 -7.16
C ARG A 421 -5.99 -1.78 -5.74
N CYS A 422 -7.20 -1.31 -5.47
CA CYS A 422 -7.59 -0.86 -4.13
C CYS A 422 -7.73 -2.00 -3.12
N GLY A 423 -7.70 -3.26 -3.54
CA GLY A 423 -8.01 -4.41 -2.69
C GLY A 423 -9.47 -4.39 -2.20
N ALA A 424 -10.36 -3.75 -2.95
CA ALA A 424 -11.71 -3.44 -2.53
C ALA A 424 -12.74 -4.50 -2.95
N LYS A 425 -12.28 -5.66 -3.42
CA LYS A 425 -13.19 -6.74 -3.84
C LYS A 425 -14.24 -7.13 -2.78
N TRP A 426 -13.89 -7.00 -1.50
CA TRP A 426 -14.81 -7.22 -0.39
C TRP A 426 -15.57 -5.94 0.07
N LYS A 427 -15.12 -4.74 -0.36
CA LYS A 427 -15.81 -3.47 -0.11
C LYS A 427 -16.80 -3.12 -1.21
N CYS A 428 -16.60 -3.60 -2.44
CA CYS A 428 -17.41 -3.26 -3.60
C CYS A 428 -18.78 -3.93 -3.62
N GLU A 429 -18.96 -5.03 -2.89
CA GLU A 429 -20.27 -5.69 -2.78
C GLU A 429 -21.26 -4.90 -1.92
N SER A 430 -20.83 -3.84 -1.22
CA SER A 430 -21.65 -3.04 -0.30
C SER A 430 -21.53 -1.53 -0.46
N GLU A 431 -20.61 -0.98 -1.26
CA GLU A 431 -20.43 0.47 -1.44
C GLU A 431 -20.29 0.82 -2.93
N ALA A 432 -21.11 1.74 -3.42
CA ALA A 432 -21.00 2.29 -4.77
C ALA A 432 -19.63 2.91 -5.02
N PRO A 433 -19.11 2.92 -6.28
CA PRO A 433 -17.85 3.55 -6.67
C PRO A 433 -17.91 5.06 -6.41
N SER A 434 -17.57 5.45 -5.18
CA SER A 434 -17.58 6.85 -4.79
C SER A 434 -16.24 7.52 -5.08
N ARG A 435 -16.25 8.84 -5.27
CA ARG A 435 -15.03 9.66 -5.37
C ARG A 435 -14.06 9.44 -4.21
N VAL A 436 -14.58 9.26 -3.01
CA VAL A 436 -13.83 8.94 -1.79
C VAL A 436 -13.03 7.66 -1.97
N PHE A 437 -13.58 6.67 -2.64
CA PHE A 437 -12.90 5.40 -2.94
C PHE A 437 -11.67 5.60 -3.83
N PHE A 438 -11.80 6.33 -4.94
CA PHE A 438 -10.67 6.60 -5.84
C PHE A 438 -9.63 7.53 -5.21
N GLN A 439 -10.06 8.44 -4.36
CA GLN A 439 -9.16 9.31 -3.58
C GLN A 439 -8.37 8.53 -2.54
N CYS A 440 -8.98 7.56 -1.87
CA CYS A 440 -8.28 6.65 -0.96
C CYS A 440 -7.22 5.82 -1.70
N GLU A 441 -7.47 5.41 -2.95
CA GLU A 441 -6.47 4.72 -3.77
C GLU A 441 -5.30 5.64 -4.10
N LYS A 442 -5.58 6.85 -4.58
CA LYS A 442 -4.55 7.85 -4.86
C LYS A 442 -3.72 8.15 -3.62
N TRP A 443 -4.35 8.36 -2.48
CA TRP A 443 -3.67 8.63 -1.20
C TRP A 443 -2.80 7.45 -0.74
N LYS A 444 -3.30 6.22 -0.77
CA LYS A 444 -2.49 5.02 -0.48
C LYS A 444 -1.33 4.86 -1.44
N GLY A 445 -1.53 5.21 -2.70
CA GLY A 445 -0.47 5.22 -3.71
C GLY A 445 0.63 6.22 -3.38
N GLN A 446 0.28 7.44 -2.98
CA GLN A 446 1.24 8.50 -2.65
C GLN A 446 2.07 8.20 -1.41
N GLN A 447 1.52 7.49 -0.41
CA GLN A 447 2.29 7.07 0.77
C GLN A 447 3.44 6.09 0.45
N ARG A 448 3.47 5.54 -0.76
CA ARG A 448 4.50 4.61 -1.24
C ARG A 448 5.65 5.31 -1.96
N TYR A 449 5.63 6.64 -2.08
CA TYR A 449 6.67 7.39 -2.79
C TYR A 449 7.43 8.31 -1.84
N MET A 450 8.68 8.56 -2.20
CA MET A 450 9.57 9.45 -1.44
C MET A 450 9.54 10.83 -2.09
N GLY A 451 8.92 11.79 -1.44
CA GLY A 451 8.94 13.20 -1.86
C GLY A 451 10.10 13.97 -1.22
N ILE A 452 10.66 13.45 -0.13
CA ILE A 452 11.82 14.01 0.58
C ILE A 452 12.63 12.83 1.09
N ILE A 453 13.94 12.87 0.94
CA ILE A 453 14.89 11.93 1.56
C ILE A 453 15.97 12.67 2.33
N GLU A 454 16.52 12.02 3.34
CA GLU A 454 17.70 12.45 4.07
C GLU A 454 18.89 11.59 3.62
N VAL A 455 19.94 12.25 3.18
CA VAL A 455 21.20 11.65 2.76
C VAL A 455 22.34 12.20 3.61
N ASP A 456 23.46 11.50 3.62
CA ASP A 456 24.65 11.97 4.32
C ASP A 456 25.09 13.31 3.71
N GLY A 457 25.44 14.27 4.56
CA GLY A 457 25.94 15.59 4.15
C GLY A 457 27.41 15.56 3.77
N ASP A 458 27.93 16.69 3.35
CA ASP A 458 29.32 16.83 2.90
C ASP A 458 30.32 16.71 4.08
N GLU A 459 29.90 17.00 5.30
CA GLU A 459 30.68 16.80 6.51
C GLU A 459 30.30 15.50 7.24
N PRO A 460 31.28 14.75 7.78
CA PRO A 460 31.00 13.52 8.52
C PRO A 460 30.01 13.71 9.67
N GLY A 461 28.90 12.95 9.66
CA GLY A 461 27.87 13.00 10.70
C GLY A 461 26.78 14.04 10.46
N THR A 462 26.84 14.82 9.38
CA THR A 462 25.76 15.72 8.96
C THR A 462 24.82 15.05 7.99
N THR A 463 23.56 15.50 7.93
CA THR A 463 22.57 15.03 6.96
C THR A 463 21.98 16.21 6.19
N ARG A 464 21.79 16.08 4.89
CA ARG A 464 21.07 17.04 4.05
C ARG A 464 19.74 16.45 3.55
N GLN A 465 18.74 17.30 3.40
CA GLN A 465 17.46 16.91 2.81
C GLN A 465 17.47 17.17 1.31
N VAL A 466 17.05 16.16 0.55
CA VAL A 466 16.87 16.22 -0.91
C VAL A 466 15.39 16.22 -1.20
N ILE A 467 14.95 17.22 -1.97
CA ILE A 467 13.54 17.47 -2.31
C ILE A 467 13.31 17.32 -3.83
N ASN A 468 14.34 17.56 -4.63
CA ASN A 468 14.24 17.48 -6.09
C ASN A 468 14.11 16.03 -6.56
N GLN A 469 13.03 15.70 -7.29
CA GLN A 469 12.75 14.32 -7.73
C GLN A 469 13.88 13.67 -8.52
N PRO A 470 14.53 14.28 -9.53
CA PRO A 470 15.67 13.68 -10.21
C PRO A 470 16.83 13.34 -9.29
N GLU A 471 17.12 14.20 -8.32
CA GLU A 471 18.17 13.97 -7.32
C GLU A 471 17.78 12.85 -6.35
N ILE A 472 16.54 12.83 -5.87
CA ILE A 472 16.00 11.72 -5.07
C ILE A 472 16.15 10.39 -5.82
N GLU A 473 15.81 10.34 -7.10
CA GLU A 473 15.92 9.15 -7.93
C GLU A 473 17.37 8.71 -8.12
N SER A 474 18.30 9.64 -8.28
CA SER A 474 19.74 9.38 -8.32
C SER A 474 20.26 8.79 -7.00
N GLU A 475 19.90 9.40 -5.87
CA GLU A 475 20.30 8.91 -4.55
C GLU A 475 19.72 7.53 -4.23
N ILE A 476 18.46 7.29 -4.56
CA ILE A 476 17.84 5.95 -4.45
C ILE A 476 18.66 4.93 -5.25
N ARG A 477 18.98 5.24 -6.50
CA ARG A 477 19.74 4.34 -7.37
C ARG A 477 21.13 4.05 -6.79
N THR A 478 21.85 5.07 -6.37
CA THR A 478 23.20 4.95 -5.77
C THR A 478 23.17 4.10 -4.50
N PHE A 479 22.23 4.35 -3.61
CA PHE A 479 22.07 3.60 -2.38
C PHE A 479 21.85 2.09 -2.63
N TYR A 480 20.95 1.73 -3.54
CA TYR A 480 20.68 0.31 -3.84
C TYR A 480 21.77 -0.32 -4.70
N ALA A 481 22.42 0.41 -5.61
CA ALA A 481 23.58 -0.08 -6.32
C ALA A 481 24.72 -0.47 -5.37
N ASN A 482 25.00 0.37 -4.37
CA ASN A 482 26.00 0.10 -3.33
C ASN A 482 25.57 -1.09 -2.43
N LEU A 483 24.26 -1.20 -2.12
CA LEU A 483 23.75 -2.29 -1.32
C LEU A 483 23.98 -3.65 -1.99
N TYR A 484 23.70 -3.74 -3.29
CA TYR A 484 23.77 -5.00 -4.04
C TYR A 484 25.11 -5.23 -4.72
N LYS A 485 26.08 -4.34 -4.54
CA LYS A 485 27.45 -4.53 -5.03
C LYS A 485 28.05 -5.78 -4.39
N GLU A 486 28.64 -6.62 -5.22
CA GLU A 486 29.39 -7.80 -4.75
C GLU A 486 30.47 -7.41 -3.73
N ARG A 487 30.63 -8.21 -2.72
CA ARG A 487 31.72 -8.08 -1.72
C ARG A 487 32.55 -9.33 -1.73
N PRO A 488 33.89 -9.19 -1.60
CA PRO A 488 34.76 -10.35 -1.45
C PRO A 488 34.33 -11.17 -0.23
N THR A 489 34.19 -12.45 -0.40
CA THR A 489 33.92 -13.42 0.68
C THR A 489 34.88 -14.61 0.50
N THR A 490 35.32 -15.18 1.62
CA THR A 490 36.11 -16.40 1.63
C THR A 490 35.19 -17.58 1.91
N ASN A 491 35.04 -18.51 0.98
CA ASN A 491 34.02 -19.57 1.09
C ASN A 491 34.49 -20.90 0.48
N THR A 492 35.77 -21.25 0.68
CA THR A 492 36.28 -22.57 0.32
C THR A 492 35.79 -23.68 1.24
N ASP A 493 35.96 -24.94 0.87
CA ASP A 493 35.64 -26.06 1.79
C ASP A 493 36.46 -26.00 3.08
N THR A 494 37.71 -25.52 3.00
CA THR A 494 38.58 -25.31 4.16
C THR A 494 38.01 -24.23 5.08
N ASP A 495 37.49 -23.13 4.52
CA ASP A 495 36.88 -22.05 5.27
C ASP A 495 35.57 -22.51 5.98
N LEU A 496 34.72 -23.26 5.27
CA LEU A 496 33.51 -23.84 5.84
C LEU A 496 33.81 -24.85 6.95
N ARG A 497 34.81 -25.74 6.73
CA ARG A 497 35.22 -26.70 7.75
C ARG A 497 35.84 -26.02 8.97
N GLY A 498 36.68 -25.01 8.76
CA GLY A 498 37.25 -24.21 9.86
C GLY A 498 36.21 -23.45 10.65
N PHE A 499 35.12 -22.99 9.99
CA PHE A 499 34.02 -22.28 10.63
C PHE A 499 33.09 -23.20 11.41
N MET A 500 32.62 -24.29 10.82
CA MET A 500 31.68 -25.23 11.46
C MET A 500 32.35 -26.21 12.43
N GLY A 501 33.66 -26.36 12.35
CA GLY A 501 34.41 -27.43 12.97
C GLY A 501 34.23 -28.76 12.24
N ASP A 502 35.10 -29.74 12.50
CA ASP A 502 35.07 -31.03 11.79
C ASP A 502 33.75 -31.77 11.97
N ILE A 503 33.20 -31.78 13.18
CA ILE A 503 31.93 -32.45 13.49
C ILE A 503 30.81 -31.84 12.68
N GLY A 504 30.65 -30.50 12.72
CA GLY A 504 29.59 -29.80 12.01
C GLY A 504 29.74 -29.88 10.49
N TYR A 505 30.96 -29.77 9.98
CA TYR A 505 31.23 -29.93 8.57
C TYR A 505 30.88 -31.34 8.06
N ASN A 506 31.31 -32.38 8.74
CA ASN A 506 31.03 -33.78 8.40
C ASN A 506 29.53 -34.11 8.46
N GLU A 507 28.81 -33.48 9.40
CA GLU A 507 27.36 -33.59 9.50
C GLU A 507 26.67 -32.97 8.28
N PHE A 508 27.13 -31.80 7.83
CA PHE A 508 26.52 -31.02 6.75
C PHE A 508 26.97 -31.50 5.36
N GLN A 509 28.23 -31.93 5.22
CA GLN A 509 28.78 -32.39 3.96
C GLN A 509 27.99 -33.57 3.40
N ASN A 510 27.51 -33.44 2.18
CA ASN A 510 26.65 -34.42 1.51
C ASN A 510 25.38 -34.78 2.29
N SER A 511 24.88 -33.87 3.16
CA SER A 511 23.70 -34.11 3.97
C SER A 511 22.45 -34.38 3.12
N ALA A 512 22.32 -33.72 1.96
CA ALA A 512 21.23 -33.98 1.03
C ALA A 512 21.20 -35.43 0.53
N ARG A 513 22.39 -36.03 0.28
CA ARG A 513 22.49 -37.44 -0.12
C ARG A 513 22.37 -38.40 1.04
N LYS A 514 22.97 -38.06 2.19
CA LYS A 514 23.05 -38.96 3.36
C LYS A 514 21.73 -39.07 4.15
N LYS A 515 20.97 -37.94 4.21
CA LYS A 515 19.78 -37.84 5.11
C LYS A 515 18.46 -38.09 4.37
N THR A 516 18.46 -38.15 3.02
CA THR A 516 17.24 -38.39 2.23
C THR A 516 17.23 -39.78 1.63
N SER A 517 16.03 -40.27 1.24
CA SER A 517 15.92 -41.57 0.56
C SER A 517 16.54 -41.57 -0.82
N ASP A 518 17.09 -42.69 -1.25
CA ASP A 518 17.64 -42.86 -2.60
C ASP A 518 16.63 -42.58 -3.69
N THR A 519 15.39 -42.97 -3.48
CA THR A 519 14.26 -42.72 -4.41
C THR A 519 14.01 -41.23 -4.57
N LEU A 520 13.97 -40.46 -3.48
CA LEU A 520 13.80 -39.00 -3.54
C LEU A 520 14.98 -38.32 -4.22
N TYR A 521 16.20 -38.70 -3.84
CA TYR A 521 17.40 -38.11 -4.41
C TYR A 521 17.49 -38.36 -5.92
N SER A 522 17.21 -39.60 -6.38
CA SER A 522 17.21 -39.95 -7.81
C SER A 522 16.13 -39.21 -8.58
N ALA A 523 14.89 -39.16 -8.05
CA ALA A 523 13.79 -38.43 -8.69
C ALA A 523 14.10 -36.91 -8.84
N MET A 524 14.81 -36.30 -7.88
CA MET A 524 15.19 -34.89 -7.95
C MET A 524 16.45 -34.65 -8.79
N SER A 525 17.16 -35.72 -9.17
CA SER A 525 18.32 -35.66 -10.07
C SER A 525 17.94 -35.65 -11.56
N GLU A 526 16.69 -36.00 -11.88
CA GLU A 526 16.16 -35.98 -13.24
C GLU A 526 15.99 -34.56 -13.80
N ASN A 527 15.94 -34.44 -15.12
CA ASN A 527 15.66 -33.19 -15.79
C ASN A 527 14.30 -32.62 -15.39
N ILE A 528 14.13 -31.30 -15.54
CA ILE A 528 12.85 -30.64 -15.28
C ILE A 528 11.81 -31.19 -16.26
N SER A 529 10.68 -31.66 -15.75
CA SER A 529 9.58 -32.18 -16.57
C SER A 529 8.56 -31.09 -16.91
N SER A 530 7.81 -31.31 -17.99
CA SER A 530 6.68 -30.46 -18.37
C SER A 530 5.60 -30.40 -17.29
N ASP A 531 5.37 -31.52 -16.59
CA ASP A 531 4.38 -31.59 -15.51
C ASP A 531 4.78 -30.72 -14.32
N GLU A 532 6.05 -30.68 -13.91
CA GLU A 532 6.54 -29.78 -12.86
C GLU A 532 6.31 -28.31 -13.24
N VAL A 533 6.56 -27.96 -14.50
CA VAL A 533 6.37 -26.59 -15.00
C VAL A 533 4.87 -26.23 -15.02
N LEU A 534 4.01 -27.11 -15.55
CA LEU A 534 2.56 -26.90 -15.56
C LEU A 534 1.97 -26.82 -14.14
N GLN A 535 2.43 -27.66 -13.23
CA GLN A 535 2.04 -27.59 -11.81
C GLN A 535 2.49 -26.27 -11.17
N ALA A 536 3.72 -25.81 -11.44
CA ALA A 536 4.20 -24.53 -10.94
C ALA A 536 3.40 -23.34 -11.49
N ILE A 537 2.91 -23.43 -12.74
CA ILE A 537 1.99 -22.45 -13.33
C ILE A 537 0.63 -22.50 -12.62
N LYS A 538 0.06 -23.67 -12.44
CA LYS A 538 -1.30 -23.89 -11.91
C LYS A 538 -1.43 -23.47 -10.44
N HIS A 539 -0.49 -23.85 -9.58
CA HIS A 539 -0.58 -23.64 -8.13
C HIS A 539 -0.07 -22.27 -7.63
N GLY A 540 0.29 -21.37 -8.51
CA GLY A 540 0.76 -20.03 -8.11
C GLY A 540 -0.37 -19.11 -7.68
N LYS A 541 -0.03 -18.12 -6.83
CA LYS A 541 -0.99 -17.10 -6.34
C LYS A 541 -1.53 -16.24 -7.47
N HIS A 542 -2.84 -16.06 -7.50
CA HIS A 542 -3.54 -15.15 -8.41
C HIS A 542 -3.41 -13.68 -7.97
N GLY A 543 -3.61 -12.76 -8.92
CA GLY A 543 -3.63 -11.32 -8.65
C GLY A 543 -2.28 -10.72 -8.23
N VAL A 544 -1.17 -11.43 -8.49
CA VAL A 544 0.18 -10.95 -8.17
C VAL A 544 0.71 -10.09 -9.31
N ALA A 545 1.32 -8.95 -8.97
CA ALA A 545 1.92 -8.07 -9.95
C ALA A 545 3.02 -8.78 -10.76
N PRO A 546 2.98 -8.73 -12.10
CA PRO A 546 4.03 -9.28 -12.94
C PRO A 546 5.30 -8.43 -12.91
N GLY A 547 6.44 -9.00 -13.32
CA GLY A 547 7.68 -8.29 -13.57
C GLY A 547 7.64 -7.48 -14.87
N ILE A 548 8.84 -7.12 -15.38
CA ILE A 548 9.00 -6.22 -16.52
C ILE A 548 8.36 -6.73 -17.82
N SER A 549 8.30 -8.04 -18.05
CA SER A 549 7.63 -8.65 -19.20
C SER A 549 6.14 -8.26 -19.26
N GLY A 550 5.54 -8.03 -18.09
CA GLY A 550 4.15 -7.63 -17.94
C GLY A 550 3.14 -8.77 -17.98
N PHE A 551 3.51 -9.98 -18.34
CA PHE A 551 2.60 -11.12 -18.36
C PHE A 551 2.29 -11.62 -16.94
N SER A 552 1.00 -11.73 -16.62
CA SER A 552 0.51 -12.23 -15.35
C SER A 552 0.61 -13.77 -15.29
N ARG A 553 0.41 -14.33 -14.10
CA ARG A 553 0.33 -15.79 -13.97
C ARG A 553 -0.91 -16.36 -14.65
N GLU A 554 -2.02 -15.65 -14.57
CA GLU A 554 -3.27 -16.01 -15.20
C GLU A 554 -3.14 -16.16 -16.72
N PHE A 555 -2.28 -15.35 -17.36
CA PHE A 555 -1.94 -15.54 -18.77
C PHE A 555 -1.28 -16.90 -19.02
N TYR A 556 -0.26 -17.26 -18.23
CA TYR A 556 0.38 -18.57 -18.36
C TYR A 556 -0.53 -19.74 -17.98
N GLN A 557 -1.52 -19.52 -17.10
CA GLN A 557 -2.54 -20.53 -16.79
C GLN A 557 -3.50 -20.76 -17.94
N ALA A 558 -3.86 -19.71 -18.68
CA ALA A 558 -4.75 -19.79 -19.84
C ALA A 558 -4.07 -20.41 -21.07
N PHE A 559 -2.77 -20.15 -21.27
CA PHE A 559 -2.01 -20.59 -22.43
C PHE A 559 -0.87 -21.57 -22.09
N GLY A 560 -0.90 -22.17 -20.89
CA GLY A 560 0.16 -23.08 -20.46
C GLY A 560 0.33 -24.27 -21.36
N GLU A 561 -0.76 -24.89 -21.78
CA GLU A 561 -0.80 -26.00 -22.73
C GLU A 561 -0.25 -25.59 -24.11
N ASP A 562 -0.61 -24.40 -24.59
CA ASP A 562 -0.16 -23.87 -25.87
C ASP A 562 1.35 -23.50 -25.85
N LEU A 563 1.92 -23.18 -24.67
CA LEU A 563 3.28 -22.65 -24.52
C LEU A 563 4.29 -23.66 -23.94
N ILE A 564 3.82 -24.76 -23.34
CA ILE A 564 4.70 -25.67 -22.56
C ILE A 564 5.89 -26.20 -23.36
N GLY A 565 5.68 -26.62 -24.61
CA GLY A 565 6.76 -27.13 -25.44
C GLY A 565 7.87 -26.11 -25.69
N PHE A 566 7.51 -24.84 -25.93
CA PHE A 566 8.47 -23.76 -26.11
C PHE A 566 9.16 -23.38 -24.81
N ILE A 567 8.45 -23.44 -23.69
CA ILE A 567 9.03 -23.22 -22.36
C ILE A 567 10.03 -24.33 -22.05
N MET A 568 9.74 -25.58 -22.38
CA MET A 568 10.68 -26.70 -22.16
C MET A 568 11.94 -26.57 -23.02
N LYS A 569 11.80 -26.22 -24.30
CA LYS A 569 12.96 -25.90 -25.16
C LYS A 569 13.78 -24.74 -24.60
N TYR A 570 13.14 -23.69 -24.08
CA TYR A 570 13.79 -22.57 -23.40
C TYR A 570 14.57 -23.02 -22.17
N ILE A 571 13.99 -23.89 -21.32
CA ILE A 571 14.61 -24.43 -20.10
C ILE A 571 15.84 -25.26 -20.48
N GLN A 572 15.72 -26.21 -21.41
CA GLN A 572 16.83 -27.05 -21.89
C GLN A 572 17.97 -26.22 -22.47
N PHE A 573 17.66 -25.22 -23.28
CA PHE A 573 18.67 -24.33 -23.84
C PHE A 573 19.34 -23.49 -22.76
N SER A 574 18.60 -22.97 -21.77
CA SER A 574 19.15 -22.23 -20.62
C SER A 574 20.13 -23.09 -19.82
N GLU A 575 19.80 -24.37 -19.63
CA GLU A 575 20.66 -25.33 -18.94
C GLU A 575 21.96 -25.59 -19.73
N GLN A 576 21.85 -25.77 -21.04
CA GLN A 576 22.97 -25.99 -21.93
C GLN A 576 23.96 -24.83 -21.93
N ILE A 577 23.47 -23.58 -22.00
CA ILE A 577 24.36 -22.40 -22.06
C ILE A 577 24.69 -21.81 -20.68
N GLY A 578 24.08 -22.32 -19.63
CA GLY A 578 24.36 -21.92 -18.25
C GLY A 578 23.84 -20.52 -17.87
N ILE A 579 22.81 -19.96 -18.56
CA ILE A 579 22.26 -18.62 -18.28
C ILE A 579 20.85 -18.47 -18.84
N LEU A 580 20.02 -17.65 -18.22
CA LEU A 580 18.71 -17.24 -18.76
C LEU A 580 18.87 -16.10 -19.79
N SER A 581 17.86 -15.89 -20.63
CA SER A 581 17.80 -14.73 -21.52
C SER A 581 17.81 -13.40 -20.76
N ASP A 582 18.23 -12.32 -21.43
CA ASP A 582 18.38 -11.00 -20.80
C ASP A 582 17.10 -10.50 -20.17
N ASN A 583 15.96 -10.64 -20.84
CA ASN A 583 14.68 -10.16 -20.31
C ASN A 583 14.23 -10.92 -19.05
N GLN A 584 14.58 -12.21 -18.92
CA GLN A 584 14.25 -13.00 -17.73
C GLN A 584 15.15 -12.66 -16.53
N ARG A 585 16.32 -12.08 -16.78
CA ARG A 585 17.26 -11.64 -15.75
C ARG A 585 17.01 -10.22 -15.24
N ILE A 586 16.00 -9.52 -15.76
CA ILE A 586 15.64 -8.18 -15.33
C ILE A 586 14.47 -8.21 -14.32
N GLY A 587 14.75 -7.68 -13.13
CA GLY A 587 13.74 -7.43 -12.11
C GLY A 587 13.29 -5.96 -12.03
N VAL A 588 12.21 -5.72 -11.31
CA VAL A 588 11.75 -4.37 -10.96
C VAL A 588 11.63 -4.27 -9.44
N ILE A 589 12.54 -3.54 -8.82
CA ILE A 589 12.51 -3.29 -7.37
C ILE A 589 11.47 -2.23 -7.07
N THR A 590 10.48 -2.59 -6.26
CA THR A 590 9.48 -1.67 -5.70
C THR A 590 9.76 -1.47 -4.23
N LEU A 591 9.81 -0.20 -3.80
CA LEU A 591 10.17 0.17 -2.44
C LEU A 591 8.91 0.27 -1.56
N LEU A 592 8.91 -0.44 -0.43
CA LEU A 592 7.82 -0.42 0.54
C LEU A 592 8.32 0.12 1.90
N PRO A 593 7.63 1.12 2.50
CA PRO A 593 8.05 1.68 3.79
C PRO A 593 7.90 0.65 4.93
N LYS A 594 8.82 0.64 5.87
CA LYS A 594 8.80 -0.22 7.06
C LYS A 594 7.89 0.35 8.15
N GLY A 595 6.59 0.03 8.09
CA GLY A 595 5.63 0.41 9.13
C GLY A 595 5.56 1.93 9.39
N LYS A 596 5.67 2.32 10.67
CA LYS A 596 5.61 3.72 11.13
C LYS A 596 6.99 4.42 11.18
N LYS A 597 8.06 3.79 10.67
CA LYS A 597 9.40 4.39 10.68
C LYS A 597 9.48 5.61 9.78
N ASP A 598 10.44 6.49 10.06
CA ASP A 598 10.67 7.67 9.25
C ASP A 598 10.94 7.29 7.78
N LYS A 599 10.12 7.83 6.89
CA LYS A 599 10.18 7.55 5.45
C LYS A 599 11.27 8.32 4.71
N LYS A 600 11.86 9.32 5.34
CA LYS A 600 12.95 10.11 4.75
C LYS A 600 14.24 9.31 4.64
N SER A 601 14.47 8.37 5.53
CA SER A 601 15.65 7.51 5.50
C SER A 601 15.45 6.30 4.56
N LEU A 602 16.32 6.13 3.56
CA LEU A 602 16.34 5.00 2.63
C LEU A 602 16.52 3.64 3.33
N LYS A 603 17.14 3.62 4.51
CA LYS A 603 17.32 2.41 5.34
C LYS A 603 15.98 1.84 5.83
N ASN A 604 14.93 2.68 5.87
CA ASN A 604 13.60 2.32 6.34
C ASN A 604 12.66 1.82 5.23
N TRP A 605 13.18 1.50 4.05
CA TRP A 605 12.42 0.92 2.95
C TRP A 605 12.85 -0.51 2.67
N ARG A 606 11.87 -1.37 2.31
CA ARG A 606 12.09 -2.75 1.89
C ARG A 606 12.09 -2.82 0.36
N PRO A 607 13.13 -3.34 -0.28
CA PRO A 607 13.14 -3.57 -1.71
C PRO A 607 12.42 -4.90 -2.02
N ILE A 608 11.27 -4.83 -2.65
CA ILE A 608 10.55 -6.02 -3.16
C ILE A 608 10.79 -6.12 -4.66
N THR A 609 11.38 -7.22 -5.12
CA THR A 609 11.70 -7.42 -6.51
C THR A 609 10.54 -8.11 -7.24
N LEU A 610 9.96 -7.43 -8.21
CA LEU A 610 8.97 -7.99 -9.13
C LEU A 610 9.73 -8.68 -10.27
N LEU A 611 9.73 -10.00 -10.26
CA LEU A 611 10.38 -10.86 -11.24
C LEU A 611 9.41 -11.26 -12.35
N SER A 612 9.90 -11.55 -13.54
CA SER A 612 9.13 -12.11 -14.63
C SER A 612 8.37 -13.36 -14.17
N THR A 613 7.17 -13.56 -14.68
CA THR A 613 6.35 -14.72 -14.30
C THR A 613 6.99 -16.03 -14.74
N LEU A 614 7.59 -16.08 -15.93
CA LEU A 614 8.32 -17.25 -16.42
C LEU A 614 9.51 -17.57 -15.51
N TYR A 615 10.29 -16.55 -15.14
CA TYR A 615 11.38 -16.72 -14.15
C TYR A 615 10.84 -17.34 -12.83
N LYS A 616 9.73 -16.80 -12.30
CA LYS A 616 9.13 -17.33 -11.07
C LYS A 616 8.59 -18.75 -11.20
N VAL A 617 8.16 -19.15 -12.39
CA VAL A 617 7.75 -20.55 -12.66
C VAL A 617 8.98 -21.46 -12.58
N ILE A 618 10.07 -21.14 -13.27
CA ILE A 618 11.31 -21.94 -13.27
C ILE A 618 11.91 -22.00 -11.85
N SER A 619 12.08 -20.84 -11.21
CA SER A 619 12.55 -20.75 -9.82
C SER A 619 11.65 -21.50 -8.85
N GLY A 620 10.34 -21.51 -9.10
CA GLY A 620 9.35 -22.25 -8.33
C GLY A 620 9.48 -23.76 -8.44
N VAL A 621 9.76 -24.28 -9.63
CA VAL A 621 10.04 -25.72 -9.84
C VAL A 621 11.25 -26.15 -9.01
N ILE A 622 12.34 -25.40 -9.13
CA ILE A 622 13.59 -25.68 -8.37
C ILE A 622 13.33 -25.52 -6.87
N GLY A 623 12.63 -24.46 -6.45
CA GLY A 623 12.24 -24.28 -5.05
C GLY A 623 11.40 -25.43 -4.48
N ASN A 624 10.48 -25.97 -5.28
CA ASN A 624 9.66 -27.12 -4.88
C ASN A 624 10.49 -28.40 -4.71
N ARG A 625 11.53 -28.58 -5.54
CA ARG A 625 12.49 -29.70 -5.36
C ARG A 625 13.28 -29.52 -4.04
N PHE A 626 13.82 -28.35 -3.77
CA PHE A 626 14.53 -28.05 -2.52
C PHE A 626 13.69 -28.30 -1.27
N LYS A 627 12.42 -27.89 -1.26
CA LYS A 627 11.53 -28.06 -0.11
C LYS A 627 11.41 -29.49 0.38
N LYS A 628 11.53 -30.47 -0.52
CA LYS A 628 11.49 -31.88 -0.16
C LYS A 628 12.68 -32.33 0.67
N PHE A 629 13.82 -31.63 0.56
CA PHE A 629 15.04 -31.95 1.32
C PHE A 629 15.15 -31.21 2.65
N LEU A 630 14.57 -30.00 2.74
CA LEU A 630 14.76 -29.09 3.88
C LEU A 630 14.46 -29.72 5.25
N PRO A 631 13.35 -30.48 5.45
CA PRO A 631 13.03 -31.07 6.76
C PRO A 631 14.14 -31.97 7.30
N GLU A 632 14.88 -32.65 6.45
CA GLU A 632 15.94 -33.58 6.80
C GLU A 632 17.29 -32.88 6.99
N ILE A 633 17.55 -31.81 6.25
CA ILE A 633 18.85 -31.12 6.23
C ILE A 633 18.94 -30.07 7.31
N ILE A 634 17.86 -29.30 7.49
CA ILE A 634 17.80 -28.21 8.45
C ILE A 634 17.65 -28.78 9.87
N GLY A 635 18.61 -28.46 10.73
CA GLY A 635 18.60 -28.91 12.12
C GLY A 635 17.44 -28.37 12.95
N LEU A 636 17.23 -28.98 14.11
CA LEU A 636 16.24 -28.51 15.08
C LEU A 636 16.59 -27.09 15.54
N GLY A 637 15.55 -26.27 15.78
CA GLY A 637 15.66 -24.88 16.23
C GLY A 637 15.66 -23.86 15.13
N GLN A 638 15.70 -24.24 13.81
CA GLN A 638 15.33 -23.35 12.71
C GLN A 638 13.96 -23.74 12.19
N GLU A 639 12.99 -22.85 12.40
CA GLU A 639 11.57 -23.12 12.09
C GLU A 639 11.08 -22.35 10.85
N GLY A 640 11.91 -21.46 10.29
CA GLY A 640 11.55 -20.61 9.16
C GLY A 640 11.62 -21.33 7.83
N PHE A 641 10.55 -21.24 7.01
CA PHE A 641 10.46 -21.73 5.62
C PHE A 641 10.71 -23.23 5.44
N VAL A 642 10.60 -24.03 6.49
CA VAL A 642 10.70 -25.49 6.47
C VAL A 642 9.29 -26.07 6.61
N ASP A 643 8.88 -26.93 5.69
CA ASP A 643 7.55 -27.52 5.70
C ASP A 643 7.34 -28.36 6.97
N GLY A 644 6.15 -28.26 7.57
CA GLY A 644 5.79 -28.94 8.81
C GLY A 644 6.27 -28.27 10.08
N ARG A 645 7.08 -27.19 10.01
CA ARG A 645 7.56 -26.43 11.18
C ARG A 645 6.74 -25.17 11.40
N TYR A 646 6.66 -24.73 12.66
CA TYR A 646 5.79 -23.63 13.07
C TYR A 646 6.55 -22.54 13.83
N MET A 647 6.30 -21.27 13.44
CA MET A 647 6.93 -20.09 14.06
C MET A 647 6.79 -20.04 15.60
N GLY A 648 5.69 -20.55 16.14
CA GLY A 648 5.43 -20.59 17.57
C GLY A 648 6.39 -21.47 18.36
N GLU A 649 7.03 -22.46 17.73
CA GLU A 649 8.00 -23.33 18.40
C GLU A 649 9.18 -22.53 18.96
N VAL A 650 9.70 -21.56 18.19
CA VAL A 650 10.79 -20.68 18.65
C VAL A 650 10.37 -19.88 19.88
N THR A 651 9.22 -19.20 19.80
CA THR A 651 8.75 -18.36 20.90
C THR A 651 8.37 -19.21 22.12
N ARG A 652 7.88 -20.44 21.91
CA ARG A 652 7.60 -21.40 22.99
C ARG A 652 8.88 -21.87 23.65
N LEU A 653 9.91 -22.23 22.89
CA LEU A 653 11.23 -22.60 23.41
C LEU A 653 11.80 -21.48 24.28
N LEU A 654 11.72 -20.25 23.84
CA LEU A 654 12.20 -19.08 24.60
C LEU A 654 11.37 -18.86 25.87
N TYR A 655 10.04 -19.03 25.79
CA TYR A 655 9.16 -18.94 26.95
C TYR A 655 9.50 -20.04 27.98
N ASP A 656 9.61 -21.30 27.55
CA ASP A 656 9.94 -22.43 28.43
C ASP A 656 11.32 -22.24 29.10
N THR A 657 12.29 -21.69 28.36
CA THR A 657 13.62 -21.35 28.89
C THR A 657 13.55 -20.28 29.98
N ILE A 658 12.76 -19.20 29.75
CA ILE A 658 12.56 -18.14 30.74
C ILE A 658 11.85 -18.69 31.97
N HIS A 659 10.82 -19.51 31.77
CA HIS A 659 10.07 -20.13 32.86
C HIS A 659 10.94 -21.06 33.71
N ASP A 660 11.75 -21.90 33.09
CA ASP A 660 12.68 -22.79 33.74
C ASP A 660 13.73 -22.03 34.58
N ALA A 661 14.34 -20.98 33.97
CA ALA A 661 15.30 -20.13 34.69
C ALA A 661 14.67 -19.38 35.88
N TYR A 662 13.41 -18.96 35.77
CA TYR A 662 12.70 -18.25 36.81
C TYR A 662 12.26 -19.16 37.95
N SER A 663 11.85 -20.39 37.63
CA SER A 663 11.31 -21.36 38.57
C SER A 663 12.40 -22.12 39.31
N THR A 664 13.59 -22.31 38.72
CA THR A 664 14.71 -23.05 39.34
C THR A 664 15.60 -22.10 40.11
N LYS A 665 15.75 -22.37 41.41
CA LYS A 665 16.56 -21.54 42.32
C LYS A 665 18.02 -21.46 41.85
N GLY A 666 18.54 -20.23 41.70
CA GLY A 666 19.94 -19.99 41.35
C GLY A 666 20.26 -20.17 39.85
N LYS A 667 19.33 -20.67 39.06
CA LYS A 667 19.51 -20.82 37.61
C LYS A 667 19.38 -19.49 36.87
N LYS A 668 20.40 -19.14 36.08
CA LYS A 668 20.49 -17.89 35.34
C LYS A 668 20.96 -18.14 33.92
N GLY A 669 20.45 -17.37 32.98
CA GLY A 669 20.83 -17.45 31.55
C GLY A 669 20.76 -16.12 30.85
N VAL A 670 21.06 -16.17 29.55
CA VAL A 670 20.98 -15.05 28.61
C VAL A 670 20.35 -15.54 27.34
N ILE A 671 19.41 -14.75 26.84
CA ILE A 671 18.89 -14.86 25.46
C ILE A 671 19.45 -13.71 24.67
N MET A 672 20.19 -13.98 23.59
CA MET A 672 20.72 -13.00 22.65
C MET A 672 19.91 -13.08 21.36
N SER A 673 19.14 -12.05 21.05
CA SER A 673 18.40 -11.93 19.78
C SER A 673 19.20 -11.11 18.79
N ILE A 674 19.58 -11.74 17.68
CA ILE A 674 20.46 -11.18 16.67
C ILE A 674 19.64 -10.52 15.58
N ASP A 675 19.99 -9.28 15.20
CA ASP A 675 19.45 -8.57 14.03
C ASP A 675 20.57 -8.45 12.98
N PHE A 676 20.33 -8.94 11.77
CA PHE A 676 21.27 -8.78 10.68
C PHE A 676 20.96 -7.51 9.85
N GLU A 677 21.99 -6.81 9.38
CA GLU A 677 21.82 -5.67 8.50
C GLU A 677 21.30 -6.11 7.13
N LYS A 678 19.99 -5.87 6.85
CA LYS A 678 19.36 -6.23 5.57
C LYS A 678 19.65 -7.68 5.14
N ALA A 679 19.44 -8.62 6.04
CA ALA A 679 19.80 -10.03 5.92
C ALA A 679 19.60 -10.61 4.51
N PHE A 680 18.37 -10.60 4.00
CA PHE A 680 18.07 -11.13 2.66
C PHE A 680 18.80 -10.41 1.53
N ASP A 681 19.09 -9.11 1.67
CA ASP A 681 19.72 -8.30 0.62
C ASP A 681 21.27 -8.39 0.64
N SER A 682 21.87 -9.07 1.65
CA SER A 682 23.31 -8.99 1.90
C SER A 682 24.07 -10.30 1.68
N VAL A 683 23.40 -11.46 1.67
CA VAL A 683 24.07 -12.76 1.53
C VAL A 683 24.78 -12.91 0.17
N SER A 684 26.02 -13.42 0.18
CA SER A 684 26.84 -13.62 -1.02
C SER A 684 26.29 -14.73 -1.92
N PHE A 685 26.29 -14.52 -3.24
CA PHE A 685 25.91 -15.55 -4.21
C PHE A 685 26.89 -16.72 -4.18
N SER A 686 28.19 -16.44 -4.17
CA SER A 686 29.22 -17.48 -4.10
C SER A 686 29.12 -18.33 -2.84
N PHE A 687 28.74 -17.71 -1.71
CA PHE A 687 28.48 -18.45 -0.48
C PHE A 687 27.23 -19.34 -0.61
N MET A 688 26.12 -18.85 -1.15
CA MET A 688 24.92 -19.66 -1.37
C MET A 688 25.22 -20.86 -2.29
N GLU A 689 25.93 -20.64 -3.40
CA GLU A 689 26.34 -21.71 -4.31
C GLU A 689 27.20 -22.75 -3.61
N LYS A 690 28.15 -22.31 -2.78
CA LYS A 690 29.06 -23.20 -2.04
C LYS A 690 28.31 -24.03 -0.99
N VAL A 691 27.35 -23.44 -0.29
CA VAL A 691 26.49 -24.14 0.67
C VAL A 691 25.72 -25.27 -0.03
N ILE A 692 25.12 -25.00 -1.20
CA ILE A 692 24.36 -26.01 -1.97
C ILE A 692 25.28 -27.14 -2.46
N GLU A 693 26.48 -26.79 -2.90
CA GLU A 693 27.48 -27.76 -3.35
C GLU A 693 27.93 -28.65 -2.19
N THR A 694 28.31 -28.05 -1.06
CA THR A 694 28.81 -28.78 0.13
C THR A 694 27.75 -29.70 0.71
N ALA A 695 26.47 -29.26 0.72
CA ALA A 695 25.35 -30.11 1.16
C ALA A 695 25.10 -31.31 0.24
N GLY A 696 25.67 -31.36 -0.95
CA GLY A 696 25.59 -32.48 -1.89
C GLY A 696 24.21 -32.62 -2.54
N PHE A 697 23.55 -31.50 -2.87
CA PHE A 697 22.32 -31.55 -3.64
C PHE A 697 22.54 -32.11 -5.05
N PRO A 698 21.52 -32.67 -5.74
CA PRO A 698 21.61 -33.14 -7.11
C PRO A 698 22.22 -32.08 -8.03
N LYS A 699 23.07 -32.53 -8.97
CA LYS A 699 23.84 -31.63 -9.85
C LYS A 699 22.96 -30.66 -10.64
N ILE A 700 21.81 -31.12 -11.12
CA ILE A 700 20.83 -30.29 -11.83
C ILE A 700 20.35 -29.12 -10.96
N MET A 701 20.09 -29.36 -9.67
CA MET A 701 19.67 -28.32 -8.74
C MET A 701 20.78 -27.30 -8.51
N GLN A 702 22.03 -27.75 -8.36
CA GLN A 702 23.21 -26.88 -8.23
C GLN A 702 23.37 -26.01 -9.50
N THR A 703 23.23 -26.58 -10.68
CA THR A 703 23.31 -25.88 -11.97
C THR A 703 22.23 -24.80 -12.07
N TRP A 704 20.99 -25.13 -11.72
CA TRP A 704 19.89 -24.17 -11.78
C TRP A 704 20.03 -23.04 -10.77
N VAL A 705 20.58 -23.29 -9.58
CA VAL A 705 20.89 -22.19 -8.63
C VAL A 705 21.89 -21.22 -9.25
N LYS A 706 22.95 -21.72 -9.88
CA LYS A 706 23.94 -20.87 -10.59
C LYS A 706 23.28 -20.06 -11.72
N ILE A 707 22.45 -20.69 -12.55
CA ILE A 707 21.73 -20.03 -13.65
C ILE A 707 20.82 -18.92 -13.11
N LEU A 708 20.05 -19.18 -12.03
CA LEU A 708 19.11 -18.24 -11.44
C LEU A 708 19.79 -17.05 -10.73
N LEU A 709 21.02 -17.19 -10.28
CA LEU A 709 21.77 -16.12 -9.63
C LEU A 709 22.62 -15.29 -10.60
N LYS A 710 22.97 -15.85 -11.78
CA LYS A 710 23.95 -15.29 -12.71
C LYS A 710 23.43 -14.07 -13.48
N GLY A 711 24.20 -12.95 -13.42
CA GLY A 711 24.02 -11.77 -14.27
C GLY A 711 22.69 -11.05 -14.11
N PHE A 712 22.13 -11.05 -12.92
CA PHE A 712 20.85 -10.44 -12.64
C PHE A 712 20.94 -8.92 -12.53
N LYS A 713 19.95 -8.20 -13.12
CA LYS A 713 19.85 -6.74 -13.09
C LYS A 713 18.46 -6.32 -12.64
N SER A 714 18.34 -5.11 -12.12
CA SER A 714 17.01 -4.60 -11.76
C SER A 714 16.89 -3.12 -12.04
N HIS A 715 15.69 -2.72 -12.51
CA HIS A 715 15.23 -1.35 -12.40
C HIS A 715 14.71 -1.09 -10.99
N ILE A 716 14.86 0.13 -10.49
CA ILE A 716 14.13 0.58 -9.32
C ILE A 716 12.93 1.39 -9.80
N ASN A 717 11.74 1.05 -9.32
CA ASN A 717 10.51 1.76 -9.65
C ASN A 717 10.22 2.80 -8.56
N HIS A 718 10.42 4.06 -8.88
CA HIS A 718 10.02 5.18 -8.05
C HIS A 718 8.88 5.96 -8.71
N ALA A 719 7.71 5.96 -8.11
CA ALA A 719 6.51 6.65 -8.62
C ALA A 719 6.11 6.32 -10.08
N GLY A 720 6.45 5.13 -10.57
CA GLY A 720 6.21 4.73 -11.96
C GLY A 720 7.38 5.04 -12.90
N ASN A 721 8.41 5.76 -12.47
CA ASN A 721 9.66 5.93 -13.20
C ASN A 721 10.54 4.71 -12.96
N LEU A 722 10.94 4.03 -14.04
CA LEU A 722 11.94 2.98 -13.99
C LEU A 722 13.31 3.61 -14.08
N LEU A 723 14.05 3.61 -12.97
CA LEU A 723 15.41 4.14 -12.93
C LEU A 723 16.36 3.26 -13.74
N LYS A 724 17.53 3.79 -14.11
CA LYS A 724 18.57 3.01 -14.83
C LYS A 724 18.89 1.72 -14.09
N LEU A 725 19.16 0.65 -14.85
CA LEU A 725 19.50 -0.68 -14.33
C LEU A 725 20.65 -0.60 -13.32
N ILE A 726 20.54 -1.41 -12.28
CA ILE A 726 21.61 -1.74 -11.34
C ILE A 726 21.90 -3.23 -11.43
N GLU A 727 23.15 -3.61 -11.23
CA GLU A 727 23.57 -5.01 -11.16
C GLU A 727 23.38 -5.52 -9.73
N LEU A 728 22.96 -6.79 -9.61
CA LEU A 728 22.82 -7.46 -8.33
C LEU A 728 23.91 -8.56 -8.23
N GLY A 729 24.96 -8.29 -7.44
CA GLY A 729 26.05 -9.22 -7.15
C GLY A 729 25.86 -10.01 -5.86
N ARG A 730 24.81 -9.73 -5.09
CA ARG A 730 24.47 -10.43 -3.84
C ARG A 730 23.01 -10.27 -3.46
N GLY A 731 22.57 -10.98 -2.47
CA GLY A 731 21.25 -10.92 -1.86
C GLY A 731 20.25 -11.93 -2.42
N ALA A 732 19.53 -12.58 -1.53
CA ALA A 732 18.39 -13.44 -1.85
C ALA A 732 17.19 -12.54 -2.12
N ARG A 733 16.82 -12.37 -3.38
CA ARG A 733 15.82 -11.38 -3.84
C ARG A 733 14.45 -11.60 -3.21
N GLN A 734 13.96 -10.59 -2.49
CA GLN A 734 12.62 -10.63 -1.91
C GLN A 734 11.56 -10.69 -3.03
N GLY A 735 10.86 -11.81 -3.15
CA GLY A 735 9.89 -12.10 -4.21
C GLY A 735 10.28 -13.24 -5.16
N ASP A 736 11.47 -13.80 -4.98
CA ASP A 736 11.95 -14.99 -5.69
C ASP A 736 11.52 -16.24 -4.89
N PRO A 737 10.88 -17.25 -5.51
CA PRO A 737 10.47 -18.48 -4.83
C PRO A 737 11.58 -19.23 -4.13
N ILE A 738 12.81 -19.24 -4.69
CA ILE A 738 13.96 -19.95 -4.12
C ILE A 738 14.70 -19.15 -3.04
N ALA A 739 14.49 -17.83 -2.97
CA ALA A 739 15.30 -16.95 -2.11
C ALA A 739 15.25 -17.32 -0.62
N SER A 740 14.05 -17.62 -0.10
CA SER A 740 13.88 -18.01 1.30
C SER A 740 14.59 -19.33 1.63
N ILE A 741 14.60 -20.25 0.68
CA ILE A 741 15.24 -21.57 0.81
C ILE A 741 16.76 -21.40 0.86
N LEU A 742 17.32 -20.68 -0.10
CA LEU A 742 18.75 -20.41 -0.15
C LEU A 742 19.22 -19.65 1.10
N PHE A 743 18.41 -18.71 1.57
CA PHE A 743 18.72 -17.97 2.80
C PHE A 743 18.73 -18.86 4.04
N VAL A 744 17.72 -19.73 4.21
CA VAL A 744 17.66 -20.65 5.38
C VAL A 744 18.81 -21.65 5.37
N LEU A 745 19.16 -22.20 4.18
CA LEU A 745 20.34 -23.05 4.03
C LEU A 745 21.63 -22.31 4.37
N SER A 746 21.74 -21.05 4.01
CA SER A 746 22.89 -20.19 4.35
C SER A 746 23.01 -19.94 5.87
N ILE A 747 21.91 -19.65 6.52
CA ILE A 747 21.86 -19.44 8.00
C ILE A 747 22.14 -20.76 8.74
N GLU A 748 21.76 -21.90 8.18
CA GLU A 748 22.00 -23.20 8.81
C GLU A 748 23.50 -23.45 9.10
N ILE A 749 24.39 -22.95 8.25
CA ILE A 749 25.85 -23.00 8.48
C ILE A 749 26.23 -22.32 9.80
N LEU A 750 25.65 -21.14 10.10
CA LEU A 750 25.85 -20.44 11.36
C LEU A 750 25.29 -21.25 12.54
N LEU A 751 24.08 -21.80 12.38
CA LEU A 751 23.44 -22.55 13.44
C LEU A 751 24.19 -23.83 13.77
N ILE A 752 24.74 -24.52 12.77
CA ILE A 752 25.61 -25.71 12.95
C ILE A 752 26.88 -25.31 13.70
N ALA A 753 27.52 -24.20 13.30
CA ALA A 753 28.71 -23.71 13.97
C ALA A 753 28.44 -23.43 15.46
N ILE A 754 27.33 -22.77 15.79
CA ILE A 754 26.96 -22.47 17.19
C ILE A 754 26.61 -23.73 17.96
N ARG A 755 25.84 -24.67 17.39
CA ARG A 755 25.46 -25.92 18.04
C ARG A 755 26.68 -26.76 18.38
N ASN A 756 27.64 -26.86 17.50
CA ASN A 756 28.83 -27.72 17.66
C ASN A 756 30.02 -27.02 18.32
N ASN A 757 29.98 -25.70 18.56
CA ASN A 757 31.05 -24.98 19.23
C ASN A 757 31.10 -25.37 20.74
N PRO A 758 32.18 -26.04 21.22
CA PRO A 758 32.30 -26.48 22.63
C PRO A 758 32.49 -25.30 23.60
N LYS A 759 32.94 -24.15 23.13
CA LYS A 759 33.15 -22.95 23.93
C LYS A 759 31.84 -22.17 24.20
N ILE A 760 30.77 -22.48 23.47
CA ILE A 760 29.43 -21.96 23.71
C ILE A 760 28.68 -23.01 24.56
N GLU A 761 28.51 -22.71 25.83
CA GLU A 761 27.81 -23.63 26.74
C GLU A 761 26.31 -23.72 26.40
N PRO A 762 25.71 -24.93 26.32
CA PRO A 762 24.28 -25.06 26.10
C PRO A 762 23.49 -24.71 27.36
N TYR A 763 22.34 -24.07 27.20
CA TYR A 763 21.34 -23.98 28.26
C TYR A 763 20.66 -25.33 28.42
N VAL A 764 20.57 -25.84 29.65
CA VAL A 764 19.97 -27.13 29.94
C VAL A 764 18.58 -26.92 30.53
N LEU A 765 17.55 -27.32 29.80
CA LEU A 765 16.16 -27.32 30.26
C LEU A 765 15.91 -28.62 31.04
N GLU A 766 15.57 -28.50 32.31
CA GLU A 766 15.14 -29.63 33.10
C GLU A 766 13.67 -29.93 32.89
N ARG A 767 13.36 -31.13 32.44
CA ARG A 767 11.98 -31.56 32.22
C ARG A 767 11.64 -32.74 33.12
N PRO A 768 10.98 -32.52 34.26
CA PRO A 768 10.64 -33.58 35.18
C PRO A 768 9.68 -34.62 34.59
N VAL A 769 8.88 -34.28 33.58
CA VAL A 769 7.87 -35.17 33.01
C VAL A 769 8.45 -36.19 32.02
N ILE A 770 9.53 -35.83 31.29
CA ILE A 770 10.13 -36.71 30.26
C ILE A 770 11.43 -37.35 30.72
N GLY A 771 11.93 -37.00 31.90
CA GLY A 771 13.09 -37.64 32.56
C GLY A 771 14.46 -37.34 31.93
N LYS A 772 14.54 -36.65 30.74
CA LYS A 772 15.82 -36.27 30.13
C LYS A 772 15.95 -34.78 29.94
N PRO A 773 17.05 -34.13 30.37
CA PRO A 773 17.29 -32.73 30.17
C PRO A 773 17.50 -32.43 28.65
N ILE A 774 16.94 -31.32 28.19
CA ILE A 774 17.13 -30.86 26.82
C ILE A 774 18.22 -29.80 26.81
N LYS A 775 19.28 -30.04 26.06
CA LYS A 775 20.34 -29.06 25.81
C LYS A 775 19.96 -28.21 24.57
N THR A 776 19.83 -26.90 24.75
CA THR A 776 19.54 -25.97 23.65
C THR A 776 20.54 -24.83 23.60
N LYS A 777 20.87 -24.38 22.40
CA LYS A 777 21.70 -23.18 22.15
C LYS A 777 21.00 -22.18 21.24
N VAL A 778 20.04 -22.62 20.42
CA VAL A 778 19.51 -21.87 19.31
C VAL A 778 18.02 -22.04 19.18
N GLY A 779 17.32 -20.92 18.89
CA GLY A 779 15.95 -20.89 18.38
C GLY A 779 15.84 -19.82 17.29
N ALA A 780 15.57 -20.21 16.04
CA ALA A 780 15.61 -19.32 14.89
C ALA A 780 14.37 -19.43 14.00
N TYR A 781 13.97 -18.32 13.43
CA TYR A 781 12.96 -18.25 12.38
C TYR A 781 13.50 -17.35 11.23
N ALA A 782 14.08 -17.99 10.23
CA ALA A 782 14.82 -17.33 9.15
C ALA A 782 15.96 -16.44 9.69
N ASP A 783 15.85 -15.12 9.51
CA ASP A 783 16.83 -14.13 9.99
C ASP A 783 16.69 -13.75 11.48
N ASP A 784 15.55 -14.05 12.09
CA ASP A 784 15.36 -13.87 13.53
C ASP A 784 16.04 -15.01 14.31
N VAL A 785 17.33 -14.87 14.60
CA VAL A 785 18.15 -15.86 15.31
C VAL A 785 18.25 -15.49 16.78
N ASN A 786 17.90 -16.44 17.66
CA ASN A 786 18.01 -16.28 19.11
C ASN A 786 18.97 -17.33 19.67
N ILE A 787 19.99 -16.88 20.37
CA ILE A 787 20.98 -17.77 21.02
C ILE A 787 20.67 -17.82 22.52
N ILE A 788 20.62 -19.03 23.03
CA ILE A 788 20.24 -19.34 24.41
C ILE A 788 21.46 -19.97 25.10
N MET A 789 21.90 -19.37 26.18
CA MET A 789 23.09 -19.83 26.91
C MET A 789 22.99 -19.57 28.43
N PRO A 790 23.75 -20.30 29.28
CA PRO A 790 23.97 -19.89 30.65
C PRO A 790 24.59 -18.48 30.71
N ARG A 791 24.53 -17.85 31.88
CA ARG A 791 25.13 -16.54 32.10
C ARG A 791 26.67 -16.65 32.18
N SER A 792 27.31 -16.76 31.01
CA SER A 792 28.74 -16.96 30.82
C SER A 792 29.34 -15.89 29.91
N GLU A 793 30.28 -15.08 30.42
CA GLU A 793 30.99 -14.08 29.63
C GLU A 793 31.79 -14.70 28.48
N LYS A 794 32.40 -15.87 28.74
CA LYS A 794 33.13 -16.64 27.74
C LYS A 794 32.25 -17.06 26.58
N SER A 795 31.03 -17.56 26.86
CA SER A 795 30.08 -17.96 25.83
C SER A 795 29.59 -16.76 25.01
N ILE A 796 29.33 -15.62 25.65
CA ILE A 796 28.90 -14.37 24.96
C ILE A 796 30.00 -13.91 23.97
N LYS A 797 31.26 -13.83 24.41
CA LYS A 797 32.38 -13.40 23.57
C LYS A 797 32.61 -14.35 22.39
N GLU A 798 32.49 -15.67 22.64
CA GLU A 798 32.62 -16.67 21.58
C GLU A 798 31.49 -16.60 20.53
N VAL A 799 30.25 -16.33 20.96
CA VAL A 799 29.14 -16.09 20.03
C VAL A 799 29.45 -14.89 19.13
N VAL A 800 29.87 -13.75 19.69
CA VAL A 800 30.19 -12.56 18.91
C VAL A 800 31.35 -12.84 17.92
N SER A 801 32.40 -13.51 18.38
CA SER A 801 33.50 -13.95 17.51
C SER A 801 33.03 -14.86 16.36
N THR A 802 32.08 -15.75 16.64
CA THR A 802 31.48 -16.64 15.61
C THR A 802 30.68 -15.83 14.61
N LEU A 803 29.93 -14.81 15.05
CA LEU A 803 29.16 -13.92 14.19
C LEU A 803 30.06 -13.05 13.29
N ASP A 804 31.16 -12.51 13.82
CA ASP A 804 32.13 -11.73 13.05
C ASP A 804 32.81 -12.60 11.97
N LYS A 805 33.13 -13.85 12.25
CA LYS A 805 33.63 -14.81 11.26
C LYS A 805 32.59 -15.14 10.20
N PHE A 806 31.33 -15.24 10.58
CA PHE A 806 30.23 -15.49 9.63
C PHE A 806 30.00 -14.32 8.68
N GLU A 807 30.23 -13.07 9.13
CA GLU A 807 30.18 -11.89 8.23
C GLU A 807 31.22 -12.03 7.10
N ILE A 808 32.44 -12.45 7.39
CA ILE A 808 33.49 -12.63 6.41
C ILE A 808 33.13 -13.74 5.42
N LEU A 809 32.54 -14.82 5.90
CA LEU A 809 32.20 -15.99 5.12
C LEU A 809 30.98 -15.78 4.23
N ALA A 810 29.91 -15.23 4.76
CA ALA A 810 28.57 -15.15 4.14
C ALA A 810 28.22 -13.74 3.64
N GLY A 811 28.93 -12.70 4.06
CA GLY A 811 28.60 -11.31 3.81
C GLY A 811 27.47 -10.77 4.70
N LEU A 812 27.04 -11.53 5.71
CA LEU A 812 25.94 -11.20 6.61
C LEU A 812 26.44 -10.49 7.86
N LYS A 813 26.29 -9.17 7.90
CA LYS A 813 26.73 -8.33 9.01
C LYS A 813 25.68 -8.24 10.10
N VAL A 814 26.13 -8.40 11.36
CA VAL A 814 25.28 -8.19 12.52
C VAL A 814 25.07 -6.71 12.81
N ASN A 815 23.84 -6.33 13.06
CA ASN A 815 23.47 -4.99 13.50
C ASN A 815 23.58 -4.90 15.02
N LYS A 816 24.74 -4.44 15.52
CA LYS A 816 25.02 -4.35 16.95
C LYS A 816 24.03 -3.45 17.70
N ASP A 817 23.59 -2.34 17.08
CA ASP A 817 22.64 -1.40 17.71
C ASP A 817 21.24 -2.00 17.94
N LYS A 818 20.86 -3.00 17.16
CA LYS A 818 19.55 -3.66 17.24
C LYS A 818 19.63 -5.06 17.89
N THR A 819 20.79 -5.67 17.93
CA THR A 819 21.00 -6.94 18.63
C THR A 819 20.81 -6.71 20.12
N GLN A 820 19.93 -7.49 20.73
CA GLN A 820 19.50 -7.30 22.12
C GLN A 820 19.78 -8.54 22.97
N MET A 821 20.12 -8.31 24.23
CA MET A 821 20.35 -9.37 25.21
C MET A 821 19.37 -9.24 26.37
N LEU A 822 18.67 -10.32 26.67
CA LEU A 822 17.77 -10.45 27.83
C LEU A 822 18.39 -11.34 28.88
N ARG A 823 18.51 -10.84 30.10
CA ARG A 823 18.90 -11.66 31.28
C ARG A 823 17.69 -12.43 31.79
N ILE A 824 17.83 -13.72 32.01
CA ILE A 824 16.76 -14.60 32.52
C ILE A 824 17.14 -15.25 33.85
N GLY A 825 16.13 -15.52 34.67
CA GLY A 825 16.25 -16.09 36.01
C GLY A 825 15.76 -15.15 37.11
N LYS A 826 15.41 -15.69 38.28
CA LYS A 826 14.87 -14.90 39.40
C LYS A 826 15.92 -13.89 39.89
N GLY A 827 15.56 -12.60 39.90
CA GLY A 827 16.46 -11.51 40.28
C GLY A 827 17.56 -11.16 39.26
N ALA A 828 17.52 -11.72 38.05
CA ALA A 828 18.54 -11.49 37.02
C ALA A 828 18.63 -10.00 36.55
N THR A 829 17.59 -9.21 36.72
CA THR A 829 17.56 -7.80 36.36
C THR A 829 18.50 -6.94 37.22
N SER A 830 18.79 -7.36 38.48
CA SER A 830 19.71 -6.66 39.36
C SER A 830 21.17 -7.12 39.23
N ASP A 831 21.45 -8.15 38.42
CA ASP A 831 22.79 -8.67 38.23
C ASP A 831 23.67 -7.70 37.42
N LYS A 832 25.01 -7.74 37.67
CA LYS A 832 26.00 -6.98 36.91
C LYS A 832 25.89 -7.30 35.42
N ILE A 833 25.97 -6.24 34.60
CA ILE A 833 26.03 -6.37 33.12
C ILE A 833 27.36 -7.00 32.73
N LEU A 834 27.30 -8.06 31.90
CA LEU A 834 28.48 -8.72 31.34
C LEU A 834 28.82 -8.15 29.96
N CYS A 835 30.10 -8.16 29.59
CA CYS A 835 30.56 -7.79 28.24
C CYS A 835 30.03 -6.44 27.74
N ASN A 836 30.05 -5.41 28.58
CA ASN A 836 29.59 -4.07 28.22
C ASN A 836 30.46 -3.42 27.13
N ASP A 837 31.70 -3.90 26.94
CA ASP A 837 32.68 -3.54 25.94
C ASP A 837 32.31 -3.97 24.51
N LEU A 838 31.38 -4.91 24.36
CA LEU A 838 30.98 -5.43 23.02
C LEU A 838 29.96 -4.54 22.28
N GLY A 839 29.46 -3.47 22.90
CA GLY A 839 28.49 -2.55 22.31
C GLY A 839 27.10 -3.15 22.11
N LEU A 840 26.78 -4.28 22.77
CA LEU A 840 25.49 -4.94 22.67
C LEU A 840 24.50 -4.39 23.69
N LYS A 841 23.23 -4.28 23.30
CA LYS A 841 22.20 -3.65 24.13
C LYS A 841 21.53 -4.66 25.07
N TRP A 842 21.68 -4.44 26.37
CA TRP A 842 20.92 -5.17 27.38
C TRP A 842 19.52 -4.59 27.56
N VAL A 843 18.50 -5.44 27.56
CA VAL A 843 17.10 -5.05 27.68
C VAL A 843 16.39 -5.82 28.81
N THR A 844 15.33 -5.23 29.34
CA THR A 844 14.42 -5.88 30.29
C THR A 844 13.29 -6.60 29.61
N ARG A 845 12.95 -6.19 28.37
CA ARG A 845 11.93 -6.80 27.50
C ARG A 845 12.52 -7.00 26.11
N LEU A 846 12.34 -8.18 25.55
CA LEU A 846 12.82 -8.58 24.24
C LEU A 846 11.63 -8.94 23.35
N LYS A 847 11.53 -8.32 22.18
CA LYS A 847 10.46 -8.63 21.23
C LYS A 847 10.92 -9.62 20.18
N VAL A 848 10.37 -10.84 20.21
CA VAL A 848 10.69 -11.92 19.25
C VAL A 848 9.41 -12.37 18.55
N LEU A 849 9.39 -12.40 17.21
CA LEU A 849 8.27 -12.88 16.39
C LEU A 849 6.89 -12.31 16.81
N GLY A 850 6.88 -11.05 17.23
CA GLY A 850 5.66 -10.36 17.64
C GLY A 850 5.25 -10.53 19.08
N VAL A 851 6.01 -11.28 19.91
CA VAL A 851 5.79 -11.50 21.34
C VAL A 851 6.82 -10.74 22.15
N ASN A 852 6.40 -10.01 23.18
CA ASN A 852 7.26 -9.35 24.15
C ASN A 852 7.62 -10.35 25.25
N LEU A 853 8.89 -10.75 25.33
CA LEU A 853 9.45 -11.63 26.34
C LEU A 853 10.05 -10.80 27.48
N SER A 854 9.87 -11.23 28.73
CA SER A 854 10.44 -10.62 29.93
C SER A 854 11.12 -11.67 30.81
N ALA A 855 12.04 -11.24 31.66
CA ALA A 855 12.69 -12.12 32.64
C ALA A 855 11.69 -12.79 33.62
N ALA A 856 10.53 -12.21 33.84
CA ALA A 856 9.45 -12.73 34.68
C ALA A 856 8.28 -13.23 33.81
N PRO A 857 7.94 -14.55 33.89
CA PRO A 857 6.89 -15.15 33.07
C PRO A 857 5.51 -14.48 33.20
N HIS A 858 5.17 -13.98 34.40
CA HIS A 858 3.88 -13.32 34.63
C HIS A 858 3.72 -11.99 33.87
N GLU A 859 4.79 -11.24 33.62
CA GLU A 859 4.75 -10.00 32.82
C GLU A 859 4.43 -10.26 31.34
N MET A 860 4.65 -11.47 30.86
CA MET A 860 4.35 -11.83 29.46
C MET A 860 2.85 -11.91 29.20
N MET A 861 2.01 -11.99 30.25
CA MET A 861 0.55 -11.90 30.12
C MET A 861 0.07 -10.54 29.56
N GLU A 862 0.84 -9.47 29.74
CA GLU A 862 0.55 -8.14 29.16
C GLU A 862 0.43 -8.17 27.62
N ASN A 863 1.10 -9.09 26.94
CA ASN A 863 0.95 -9.29 25.49
C ASN A 863 -0.51 -9.54 25.10
N LEU A 864 -1.26 -10.26 25.91
CA LEU A 864 -2.66 -10.55 25.63
C LEU A 864 -3.54 -9.34 25.89
N ASP A 865 -3.27 -8.55 26.93
CA ASP A 865 -4.00 -7.30 27.22
C ASP A 865 -3.79 -6.25 26.12
N GLU A 866 -2.55 -6.10 25.61
CA GLU A 866 -2.27 -5.24 24.45
C GLU A 866 -3.09 -5.65 23.22
N LYS A 867 -3.17 -6.95 22.94
CA LYS A 867 -3.93 -7.45 21.79
C LYS A 867 -5.44 -7.35 21.97
N ILE A 868 -5.94 -7.53 23.18
CA ILE A 868 -7.36 -7.32 23.52
C ILE A 868 -7.71 -5.86 23.24
N SER A 869 -6.90 -4.90 23.70
CA SER A 869 -7.12 -3.47 23.47
C SER A 869 -7.06 -3.09 21.98
N GLU A 870 -6.12 -3.68 21.22
CA GLU A 870 -6.06 -3.52 19.77
C GLU A 870 -7.34 -4.04 19.08
N ILE A 871 -7.87 -5.17 19.52
CA ILE A 871 -9.10 -5.77 18.98
C ILE A 871 -10.30 -4.88 19.29
N GLU A 872 -10.45 -4.39 20.51
CA GLU A 872 -11.51 -3.48 20.90
C GLU A 872 -11.49 -2.20 20.06
N SER A 873 -10.32 -1.57 19.93
CA SER A 873 -10.15 -0.39 19.09
C SER A 873 -10.50 -0.67 17.62
N LEU A 874 -10.14 -1.82 17.10
CA LEU A 874 -10.42 -2.22 15.73
C LEU A 874 -11.92 -2.50 15.52
N LEU A 875 -12.57 -3.19 16.44
CA LEU A 875 -14.00 -3.50 16.36
C LEU A 875 -14.85 -2.25 16.49
N ASN A 876 -14.43 -1.26 17.28
CA ASN A 876 -15.09 0.05 17.37
C ASN A 876 -15.18 0.77 16.01
N ASN A 877 -14.23 0.55 15.08
CA ASN A 877 -14.33 1.10 13.72
C ASN A 877 -15.44 0.45 12.88
N PHE A 878 -15.98 -0.67 13.29
CA PHE A 878 -17.08 -1.38 12.62
C PHE A 878 -18.46 -1.12 13.23
N THR A 879 -18.55 -0.48 14.40
CA THR A 879 -19.84 -0.18 15.09
C THR A 879 -20.73 0.75 14.28
N TYR A 880 -20.15 1.66 13.53
CA TYR A 880 -20.88 2.62 12.68
C TYR A 880 -21.24 2.09 11.28
N ARG A 881 -20.97 0.80 11.00
CA ARG A 881 -21.28 0.20 9.71
C ARG A 881 -22.50 -0.71 9.81
N ASN A 882 -23.44 -0.57 8.89
CA ASN A 882 -24.59 -1.46 8.77
C ASN A 882 -24.16 -2.86 8.26
N ILE A 883 -23.55 -3.63 9.15
CA ILE A 883 -23.07 -4.99 8.84
C ILE A 883 -24.09 -5.98 9.38
N THR A 884 -24.51 -6.95 8.55
CA THR A 884 -25.35 -8.06 8.97
C THR A 884 -24.71 -8.88 10.10
N VAL A 885 -25.50 -9.60 10.88
CA VAL A 885 -24.99 -10.49 11.94
C VAL A 885 -23.92 -11.46 11.38
N TYR A 886 -24.14 -11.98 10.19
CA TYR A 886 -23.19 -12.86 9.50
C TYR A 886 -21.87 -12.15 9.16
N GLY A 887 -21.96 -10.90 8.69
CA GLY A 887 -20.80 -10.05 8.44
C GLY A 887 -20.00 -9.74 9.72
N ARG A 888 -20.68 -9.49 10.84
CA ARG A 888 -20.04 -9.28 12.16
C ARG A 888 -19.29 -10.51 12.62
N ILE A 889 -19.88 -11.70 12.50
CA ILE A 889 -19.21 -12.97 12.83
C ILE A 889 -17.96 -13.17 11.96
N ARG A 890 -18.01 -12.87 10.67
CA ARG A 890 -16.86 -12.95 9.77
C ARG A 890 -15.75 -11.96 10.17
N VAL A 891 -16.09 -10.73 10.52
CA VAL A 891 -15.12 -9.72 11.01
C VAL A 891 -14.44 -10.20 12.28
N VAL A 892 -15.20 -10.69 13.27
CA VAL A 892 -14.62 -11.21 14.52
C VAL A 892 -13.70 -12.40 14.25
N LYS A 893 -14.13 -13.38 13.45
CA LYS A 893 -13.29 -14.56 13.13
C LYS A 893 -12.05 -14.22 12.33
N ALA A 894 -12.16 -13.42 11.27
CA ALA A 894 -11.04 -13.15 10.35
C ALA A 894 -10.06 -12.11 10.89
N ILE A 895 -10.52 -11.16 11.67
CA ILE A 895 -9.71 -9.99 12.07
C ILE A 895 -9.39 -10.02 13.56
N ALA A 896 -10.34 -10.29 14.44
CA ALA A 896 -10.13 -10.24 15.88
C ALA A 896 -9.43 -11.50 16.40
N LEU A 897 -9.98 -12.68 16.13
CA LEU A 897 -9.43 -13.95 16.67
C LEU A 897 -8.05 -14.27 16.08
N SER A 898 -7.80 -13.96 14.81
CA SER A 898 -6.50 -14.18 14.19
C SER A 898 -5.36 -13.45 14.91
N LYS A 899 -5.63 -12.32 15.57
CA LYS A 899 -4.62 -11.56 16.33
C LYS A 899 -4.18 -12.22 17.64
N VAL A 900 -5.05 -12.98 18.27
CA VAL A 900 -4.75 -13.62 19.56
C VAL A 900 -4.38 -15.10 19.44
N THR A 901 -4.73 -15.76 18.33
CA THR A 901 -4.48 -17.19 18.13
C THR A 901 -3.01 -17.55 18.36
N HIS A 902 -2.10 -16.76 17.78
CA HIS A 902 -0.66 -16.96 17.94
C HIS A 902 -0.21 -16.88 19.41
N LEU A 903 -0.70 -15.87 20.16
CA LEU A 903 -0.32 -15.69 21.57
C LEU A 903 -0.87 -16.78 22.47
N ILE A 904 -2.11 -17.22 22.24
CA ILE A 904 -2.74 -18.29 23.05
C ILE A 904 -2.01 -19.62 22.89
N GLN A 905 -1.41 -19.88 21.75
CA GLN A 905 -0.61 -21.07 21.50
C GLN A 905 0.75 -21.05 22.24
N ILE A 906 1.28 -19.85 22.51
CA ILE A 906 2.60 -19.65 23.13
C ILE A 906 2.49 -19.50 24.64
N ILE A 907 1.60 -18.63 25.11
CA ILE A 907 1.43 -18.29 26.51
C ILE A 907 0.45 -19.30 27.13
N PRO A 908 0.90 -20.19 28.02
CA PRO A 908 0.00 -21.13 28.65
C PRO A 908 -0.89 -20.45 29.71
N ASN A 909 -2.12 -20.96 29.81
CA ASN A 909 -3.07 -20.61 30.88
C ASN A 909 -3.27 -19.11 31.08
N PRO A 910 -3.85 -18.39 30.11
CA PRO A 910 -4.20 -16.99 30.32
C PRO A 910 -5.17 -16.83 31.48
N PRO A 911 -5.06 -15.74 32.26
CA PRO A 911 -5.94 -15.51 33.41
C PRO A 911 -7.40 -15.55 33.02
N PRO A 912 -8.30 -16.10 33.88
CA PRO A 912 -9.75 -16.17 33.61
C PRO A 912 -10.35 -14.80 33.23
N THR A 913 -9.84 -13.72 33.78
CA THR A 913 -10.24 -12.35 33.49
C THR A 913 -9.99 -11.95 32.04
N GLN A 914 -8.87 -12.37 31.46
CA GLN A 914 -8.54 -12.11 30.04
C GLN A 914 -9.38 -12.98 29.11
N ILE A 915 -9.64 -14.24 29.51
CA ILE A 915 -10.54 -15.12 28.76
C ILE A 915 -11.95 -14.54 28.75
N LEU A 916 -12.44 -14.04 29.88
CA LEU A 916 -13.75 -13.39 29.98
C LEU A 916 -13.83 -12.11 29.13
N LYS A 917 -12.77 -11.30 29.06
CA LYS A 917 -12.71 -10.13 28.17
C LYS A 917 -12.82 -10.56 26.69
N LEU A 918 -12.10 -11.58 26.26
CA LEU A 918 -12.19 -12.12 24.89
C LEU A 918 -13.58 -12.69 24.60
N GLN A 919 -14.22 -13.37 25.55
CA GLN A 919 -15.58 -13.88 25.42
C GLN A 919 -16.60 -12.75 25.28
N ARG A 920 -16.47 -11.66 26.04
CA ARG A 920 -17.34 -10.47 25.93
C ARG A 920 -17.20 -9.83 24.56
N ILE A 921 -15.99 -9.66 24.03
CA ILE A 921 -15.76 -9.15 22.67
C ILE A 921 -16.45 -10.01 21.61
N GLN A 922 -16.53 -11.32 21.81
CA GLN A 922 -17.26 -12.24 20.91
C GLN A 922 -18.79 -12.16 21.07
N GLY A 923 -19.27 -11.90 22.30
CA GLY A 923 -20.70 -11.87 22.63
C GLY A 923 -21.37 -10.51 22.44
N ASP A 924 -20.66 -9.42 22.70
CA ASP A 924 -21.19 -8.04 22.69
C ASP A 924 -21.13 -7.36 21.32
N GLY A 925 -21.21 -8.09 20.23
CA GLY A 925 -21.49 -7.46 18.91
C GLY A 925 -22.80 -6.66 18.87
N ARG A 926 -23.34 -6.25 20.04
CA ARG A 926 -24.44 -5.32 20.17
C ARG A 926 -23.91 -3.93 20.55
N PRO A 927 -24.35 -2.87 19.86
CA PRO A 927 -24.17 -1.52 20.37
C PRO A 927 -24.87 -1.41 21.72
N LYS A 928 -24.27 -0.74 22.70
CA LYS A 928 -24.99 -0.26 23.88
C LYS A 928 -26.05 0.72 23.39
N THR A 929 -27.23 0.24 23.15
CA THR A 929 -28.44 1.08 23.10
C THR A 929 -29.00 1.16 24.51
N GLU A 930 -29.23 2.38 24.91
CA GLU A 930 -29.95 2.76 26.10
C GLU A 930 -31.22 1.95 26.28
N SER A 931 -31.51 1.70 27.53
CA SER A 931 -32.70 1.07 28.05
C SER A 931 -33.99 1.29 27.24
N LEU A 932 -34.49 0.26 26.61
CA LEU A 932 -35.90 0.12 26.31
C LEU A 932 -36.44 -1.05 27.15
N THR A 933 -37.18 -0.68 28.15
CA THR A 933 -38.04 -1.55 28.99
C THR A 933 -39.12 -2.22 28.14
N GLY A 934 -39.25 -3.52 28.27
CA GLY A 934 -40.48 -4.24 28.01
C GLY A 934 -40.46 -5.28 26.91
N GLY A 935 -40.62 -6.55 27.27
CA GLY A 935 -41.05 -7.62 26.36
C GLY A 935 -40.20 -8.86 26.35
N SER A 936 -40.61 -9.85 27.09
CA SER A 936 -40.12 -11.24 27.16
C SER A 936 -39.89 -11.92 25.82
N GLY A 937 -38.72 -12.49 25.62
CA GLY A 937 -38.36 -13.33 24.49
C GLY A 937 -36.89 -13.74 24.49
N ALA A 938 -36.49 -14.47 25.56
CA ALA A 938 -35.11 -14.93 25.67
C ALA A 938 -34.85 -16.13 24.76
N VAL A 939 -34.18 -15.93 23.65
CA VAL A 939 -33.47 -17.01 22.95
C VAL A 939 -32.06 -17.14 23.58
N ARG A 940 -31.94 -18.03 24.53
CA ARG A 940 -30.67 -18.50 25.07
C ARG A 940 -29.94 -19.31 23.98
N LEU A 941 -29.02 -18.69 23.27
CA LEU A 941 -28.01 -19.45 22.53
C LEU A 941 -26.92 -19.90 23.52
N ARG A 942 -26.90 -21.20 23.78
CA ARG A 942 -25.92 -21.88 24.65
C ARG A 942 -24.51 -21.58 24.15
N GLY A 943 -23.77 -20.74 24.89
CA GLY A 943 -22.40 -20.32 24.60
C GLY A 943 -21.31 -21.32 24.98
N GLN A 944 -21.63 -22.52 25.46
CA GLN A 944 -20.63 -23.50 25.95
C GLN A 944 -19.99 -24.37 24.85
N ALA A 945 -20.63 -24.60 23.73
CA ALA A 945 -20.14 -25.53 22.71
C ALA A 945 -19.06 -24.99 21.77
N LYS A 946 -18.72 -23.69 21.77
CA LYS A 946 -17.75 -23.10 20.82
C LYS A 946 -16.37 -22.78 21.39
N PHE A 947 -16.20 -22.77 22.69
CA PHE A 947 -14.88 -22.62 23.33
C PHE A 947 -14.15 -23.96 23.49
N GLU A 948 -14.86 -25.06 23.55
CA GLU A 948 -14.29 -26.42 23.53
C GLU A 948 -13.51 -26.71 22.26
N VAL A 949 -13.90 -26.09 21.11
CA VAL A 949 -13.19 -26.26 19.83
C VAL A 949 -11.81 -25.58 19.84
N ILE A 950 -11.61 -24.50 20.61
CA ILE A 950 -10.30 -23.83 20.69
C ILE A 950 -9.38 -24.53 21.72
N VAL A 951 -9.96 -25.20 22.71
CA VAL A 951 -9.22 -25.95 23.74
C VAL A 951 -8.95 -27.40 23.32
N GLN A 952 -9.73 -27.98 22.41
CA GLN A 952 -9.53 -29.34 21.89
C GLN A 952 -8.47 -29.44 20.76
N TRP A 953 -7.87 -28.32 20.31
CA TRP A 953 -6.70 -28.31 19.43
C TRP A 953 -5.40 -28.17 20.25
N ARG A 954 -5.24 -28.96 21.29
CA ARG A 954 -3.97 -29.21 21.99
C ARG A 954 -3.39 -30.54 21.56
#